data_f8cb5d99d8998bb7d6e12977623ec4c2
#
_entry.id   f8cb5d99d8998bb7d6e12977623ec4c2
#
_cell.length_a   1.000
_cell.length_b   1.000
_cell.length_c   1.000
_cell.angle_alpha   90.00
_cell.angle_beta   90.00
_cell.angle_gamma   90.00
#
_symmetry.space_group_name_H-M   'P 1'
#
loop_
_entity.id
_entity.type
_entity.pdbx_description
1 polymer ?
#
loop_
_entity_poly.entity_id
_entity_poly.type
_entity_poly.pdbx_seq_one_letter_code
_entity_poly.pdbx_strand_id
1 'polypeptide(L)'
;MDSRTNLNIQAIKDFLIVIDDLSQLKENIKNYHPDDPRYVSYWKTVKKKCIEGFWITGFNKKRFVPGRLYFYKNFCTILDVNEEENTRIKVQPDVRDIEWIRSYMVLVAEGFSGFSNDTEYSSDILLKEKDEEALLRIKKIKKRRYATLLKEDGTYKEYIDPWDNVTKLHNKDMGVAYYWNQSSNINELGSRGGGKSYYYSLAVGFHEIVFNGLKYYNEESIAKPPKAEVCVGSGRTDKSSEFVKKIEVAMNELAINNELGVFGKLGDEQYMPCPLYKEMKGVLKPNNKANPWRHEYEINSNGQWATKGSGSYIAHVSYSPQKKEGGEAAAGGRYGKVLYEEIGLTELLEEAYQSNKATVTVEGTRFGVQIGLGTSGNMETIIPAKNWFLNPEKYDTVSFRDIYEHTGNIGFFLPVFLTDRNFKDENGNTDVEAAVDFYNKRREKYFTSKDAKGLEGEMMNYPMMPSEMFLQSVGNRLPVPELIDHQRDISQRLDYNSYATPGYLLYDPTSRYGVKFEPDMKAQLAPIKTYPIAKGMSQEGALVIYEHPIEEKVQTSKAGFEYAVPKDLYVIGHDPTAKDHTTGGGSLASIFVLKTALNPLKFGYYELVAEYIGRPYEGRERVNEILEKLAMYYGASPGMIFFENQVGNTKEYFEKKGKLGLLATQPQRVFNPRGGWMKQITYGYPMSNKIIKDNAIDYLADWLKESRDLSNESDNEKKYMNLHKLKSPRLIQEMIQLNDKDNFDGVMGFLGCIIAVREKFNKFQKEEKVTEHLNNTNKLFDYLKSSDYILNKQQQLQ
;
A
#
# COMPACT_ATOMS: atom_id res chain seq x y z
N MET A 1 -9.58 -18.98 16.55
CA MET A 1 -8.84 -18.03 15.69
C MET A 1 -8.07 -17.12 16.60
N ASP A 2 -6.79 -17.05 16.43
CA ASP A 2 -6.01 -16.03 17.12
C ASP A 2 -6.28 -14.70 16.39
N SER A 3 -7.01 -13.80 17.04
CA SER A 3 -7.37 -12.48 16.54
C SER A 3 -6.16 -11.53 16.45
N ARG A 4 -4.99 -12.02 16.82
CA ARG A 4 -3.79 -11.22 17.00
C ARG A 4 -3.03 -11.05 15.68
N THR A 5 -2.69 -9.82 15.36
CA THR A 5 -1.76 -9.52 14.28
C THR A 5 -0.37 -10.00 14.67
N ASN A 6 0.13 -11.01 13.97
CA ASN A 6 1.44 -11.60 14.27
C ASN A 6 2.54 -10.78 13.59
N LEU A 7 3.04 -9.74 14.27
CA LEU A 7 4.11 -8.88 13.79
C LEU A 7 5.48 -9.39 14.24
N ASN A 8 6.48 -9.21 13.40
CA ASN A 8 7.87 -9.45 13.79
C ASN A 8 8.37 -8.29 14.67
N ILE A 9 8.10 -8.40 15.98
CA ILE A 9 8.45 -7.36 16.97
C ILE A 9 9.96 -7.04 16.96
N GLN A 10 10.82 -8.06 16.78
CA GLN A 10 12.25 -7.83 16.74
C GLN A 10 12.68 -6.98 15.53
N ALA A 11 12.13 -7.27 14.34
CA ALA A 11 12.41 -6.46 13.16
C ALA A 11 11.92 -5.00 13.31
N ILE A 12 10.81 -4.80 14.01
CA ILE A 12 10.30 -3.45 14.32
C ILE A 12 11.22 -2.73 15.30
N LYS A 13 11.68 -3.41 16.36
CA LYS A 13 12.64 -2.84 17.32
C LYS A 13 13.98 -2.52 16.65
N ASP A 14 14.46 -3.37 15.76
CA ASP A 14 15.70 -3.14 15.02
C ASP A 14 15.59 -1.94 14.06
N PHE A 15 14.38 -1.64 13.62
CA PHE A 15 14.09 -0.47 12.78
C PHE A 15 14.08 0.83 13.59
N LEU A 16 13.71 0.81 14.87
CA LEU A 16 13.59 2.00 15.70
C LEU A 16 14.95 2.54 16.15
N ILE A 17 14.98 3.85 16.35
CA ILE A 17 16.13 4.55 16.90
C ILE A 17 15.91 4.68 18.40
N VAL A 18 16.79 4.06 19.19
CA VAL A 18 16.76 4.21 20.65
C VAL A 18 17.39 5.54 21.04
N ILE A 19 16.67 6.30 21.84
CA ILE A 19 17.08 7.59 22.38
C ILE A 19 17.44 7.38 23.84
N ASP A 20 18.71 7.62 24.16
CA ASP A 20 19.22 7.39 25.53
C ASP A 20 18.92 8.57 26.46
N ASP A 21 18.98 9.82 25.96
CA ASP A 21 18.78 11.02 26.73
C ASP A 21 18.24 12.17 25.85
N LEU A 22 16.96 12.41 25.94
CA LEU A 22 16.27 13.47 25.20
C LEU A 22 16.64 14.87 25.70
N SER A 23 17.13 15.01 26.95
CA SER A 23 17.49 16.31 27.53
C SER A 23 18.59 17.01 26.76
N GLN A 24 19.48 16.26 26.09
CA GLN A 24 20.57 16.79 25.27
C GLN A 24 20.09 17.54 24.01
N LEU A 25 18.83 17.36 23.60
CA LEU A 25 18.23 18.10 22.49
C LEU A 25 17.71 19.46 22.93
N LYS A 26 17.46 19.65 24.22
CA LYS A 26 16.86 20.89 24.73
C LYS A 26 17.88 22.02 24.75
N GLU A 27 17.58 23.12 24.08
CA GLU A 27 18.38 24.34 24.13
C GLU A 27 17.91 25.21 25.28
N ASN A 28 18.84 25.66 26.10
CA ASN A 28 18.58 26.72 27.08
C ASN A 28 18.70 28.09 26.39
N ILE A 29 17.58 28.52 25.81
CA ILE A 29 17.55 29.74 24.99
C ILE A 29 18.02 30.95 25.80
N LYS A 30 19.08 31.59 25.29
CA LYS A 30 19.65 32.81 25.88
C LYS A 30 19.18 34.02 25.08
N ASN A 31 18.35 34.82 25.70
CA ASN A 31 17.84 36.05 25.11
C ASN A 31 18.83 37.21 25.41
N TYR A 32 20.03 37.16 24.84
CA TYR A 32 20.99 38.24 24.91
C TYR A 32 20.50 39.46 24.15
N HIS A 33 20.79 40.70 24.67
CA HIS A 33 20.58 41.92 23.92
C HIS A 33 21.54 41.96 22.71
N PRO A 34 21.16 42.54 21.55
CA PRO A 34 22.03 42.66 20.38
C PRO A 34 23.40 43.34 20.67
N ASP A 35 23.46 44.23 21.63
CA ASP A 35 24.71 44.91 22.07
C ASP A 35 25.57 44.03 23.01
N ASP A 36 25.06 42.90 23.48
CA ASP A 36 25.86 41.95 24.27
C ASP A 36 26.89 41.25 23.36
N PRO A 37 28.19 41.28 23.77
CA PRO A 37 29.24 40.65 22.98
C PRO A 37 28.98 39.16 22.69
N ARG A 38 28.20 38.50 23.53
CA ARG A 38 27.86 37.06 23.39
C ARG A 38 26.75 36.81 22.38
N TYR A 39 25.94 37.82 22.03
CA TYR A 39 24.78 37.70 21.15
C TYR A 39 25.12 37.06 19.80
N VAL A 40 26.09 37.62 19.10
CA VAL A 40 26.50 37.17 17.75
C VAL A 40 27.00 35.71 17.78
N SER A 41 27.90 35.40 18.74
CA SER A 41 28.48 34.07 18.88
C SER A 41 27.45 33.02 19.24
N TYR A 42 26.52 33.29 20.14
CA TYR A 42 25.43 32.43 20.56
C TYR A 42 24.52 32.11 19.38
N TRP A 43 23.97 33.13 18.71
CA TRP A 43 23.05 32.92 17.62
C TRP A 43 23.69 32.31 16.36
N LYS A 44 24.99 32.55 16.14
CA LYS A 44 25.76 31.82 15.12
C LYS A 44 25.78 30.34 15.42
N THR A 45 26.04 29.95 16.67
CA THR A 45 26.07 28.54 17.10
C THR A 45 24.69 27.92 16.99
N VAL A 46 23.63 28.59 17.43
CA VAL A 46 22.25 28.10 17.32
C VAL A 46 21.84 27.92 15.86
N LYS A 47 22.09 28.92 15.00
CA LYS A 47 21.77 28.80 13.56
C LYS A 47 22.53 27.65 12.90
N LYS A 48 23.80 27.43 13.24
CA LYS A 48 24.60 26.32 12.76
C LYS A 48 24.01 24.98 13.20
N LYS A 49 23.63 24.83 14.46
CA LYS A 49 22.96 23.62 14.97
C LYS A 49 21.64 23.37 14.21
N CYS A 50 20.82 24.39 13.97
CA CYS A 50 19.56 24.27 13.24
C CYS A 50 19.73 23.87 11.77
N ILE A 51 20.81 24.29 11.12
CA ILE A 51 21.06 24.00 9.71
C ILE A 51 21.79 22.66 9.52
N GLU A 52 22.92 22.48 10.21
CA GLU A 52 23.85 21.34 9.99
C GLU A 52 23.57 20.16 10.91
N GLY A 53 22.92 20.40 12.07
CA GLY A 53 22.85 19.40 13.14
C GLY A 53 24.15 19.31 13.96
N PHE A 54 24.20 18.33 14.85
CA PHE A 54 25.34 18.11 15.73
C PHE A 54 25.32 16.68 16.30
N TRP A 55 26.42 16.25 16.89
CA TRP A 55 26.54 14.96 17.53
C TRP A 55 26.31 15.05 19.04
N ILE A 56 25.54 14.11 19.56
CA ILE A 56 25.37 13.87 21.00
C ILE A 56 26.02 12.54 21.38
N THR A 57 26.41 12.43 22.65
CA THR A 57 27.01 11.23 23.20
C THR A 57 25.92 10.46 23.96
N GLY A 58 25.47 9.32 23.44
CA GLY A 58 24.61 8.38 24.15
C GLY A 58 25.43 7.36 24.96
N PHE A 59 24.75 6.51 25.75
CA PHE A 59 25.40 5.52 26.63
C PHE A 59 26.26 4.51 25.85
N ASN A 60 25.89 4.18 24.61
CA ASN A 60 26.56 3.18 23.79
C ASN A 60 27.04 3.65 22.42
N LYS A 61 26.50 4.76 21.88
CA LYS A 61 26.83 5.25 20.53
C LYS A 61 26.72 6.76 20.46
N LYS A 62 27.58 7.39 19.63
CA LYS A 62 27.33 8.75 19.19
C LYS A 62 26.06 8.79 18.32
N ARG A 63 25.18 9.75 18.56
CA ARG A 63 23.98 9.99 17.75
C ARG A 63 24.08 11.34 17.04
N PHE A 64 23.73 11.35 15.79
CA PHE A 64 23.61 12.59 15.05
C PHE A 64 22.20 13.18 15.26
N VAL A 65 22.13 14.45 15.66
CA VAL A 65 20.91 15.23 15.76
C VAL A 65 20.76 16.04 14.49
N PRO A 66 19.81 15.70 13.58
CA PRO A 66 19.56 16.52 12.41
C PRO A 66 19.14 17.94 12.78
N GLY A 67 19.63 18.93 12.05
CA GLY A 67 19.34 20.33 12.37
C GLY A 67 17.84 20.66 12.39
N ARG A 68 17.06 20.01 11.51
CA ARG A 68 15.61 20.13 11.46
C ARG A 68 14.92 19.62 12.73
N LEU A 69 15.43 18.54 13.32
CA LEU A 69 14.91 17.96 14.55
C LEU A 69 15.19 18.89 15.74
N TYR A 70 16.41 19.41 15.81
CA TYR A 70 16.78 20.38 16.82
C TYR A 70 15.95 21.67 16.72
N PHE A 71 15.74 22.18 15.50
CA PHE A 71 14.89 23.33 15.25
C PHE A 71 13.44 23.06 15.67
N TYR A 72 12.90 21.89 15.28
CA TYR A 72 11.55 21.46 15.63
C TYR A 72 11.34 21.46 17.14
N LYS A 73 12.24 20.84 17.90
CA LYS A 73 12.14 20.75 19.37
C LYS A 73 12.18 22.09 20.05
N ASN A 74 13.05 23.01 19.58
CA ASN A 74 13.40 24.22 20.37
C ASN A 74 12.74 25.49 19.84
N PHE A 75 12.37 25.58 18.56
CA PHE A 75 11.92 26.84 17.94
C PHE A 75 10.55 26.69 17.24
N CYS A 76 9.89 25.57 17.33
CA CYS A 76 8.56 25.40 16.82
C CYS A 76 7.51 25.38 17.94
N THR A 77 6.29 25.77 17.59
CA THR A 77 5.11 25.75 18.46
C THR A 77 4.03 24.93 17.79
N ILE A 78 3.41 24.04 18.55
CA ILE A 78 2.25 23.25 18.13
C ILE A 78 1.03 23.58 19.00
N LEU A 79 -0.15 23.25 18.48
CA LEU A 79 -1.38 23.26 19.27
C LEU A 79 -1.61 21.84 19.76
N ASP A 80 -1.52 21.62 21.03
CA ASP A 80 -1.80 20.34 21.69
C ASP A 80 -3.09 20.42 22.50
N VAL A 81 -3.62 19.27 22.90
CA VAL A 81 -4.84 19.18 23.71
C VAL A 81 -4.44 19.15 25.19
N ASN A 82 -4.97 20.07 25.96
CA ASN A 82 -4.97 19.93 27.41
C ASN A 82 -6.11 18.96 27.79
N GLU A 83 -5.74 17.74 28.21
CA GLU A 83 -6.70 16.69 28.50
C GLU A 83 -7.59 17.02 29.70
N GLU A 84 -7.08 17.77 30.68
CA GLU A 84 -7.85 18.18 31.87
C GLU A 84 -8.96 19.17 31.54
N GLU A 85 -8.68 20.12 30.65
CA GLU A 85 -9.61 21.20 30.29
C GLU A 85 -10.33 20.96 28.96
N ASN A 86 -9.92 19.95 28.19
CA ASN A 86 -10.37 19.70 26.83
C ASN A 86 -10.23 20.93 25.90
N THR A 87 -9.18 21.71 26.13
CA THR A 87 -8.85 22.93 25.39
C THR A 87 -7.58 22.72 24.57
N ARG A 88 -7.36 23.60 23.58
CA ARG A 88 -6.11 23.58 22.80
C ARG A 88 -5.15 24.63 23.37
N ILE A 89 -3.97 24.18 23.71
CA ILE A 89 -2.90 25.03 24.23
C ILE A 89 -1.71 25.06 23.27
N LYS A 90 -0.96 26.14 23.25
CA LYS A 90 0.30 26.23 22.53
C LYS A 90 1.42 25.64 23.39
N VAL A 91 2.17 24.71 22.80
CA VAL A 91 3.32 24.09 23.49
C VAL A 91 4.48 23.92 22.51
N GLN A 92 5.68 23.73 23.04
CA GLN A 92 6.81 23.22 22.26
C GLN A 92 6.59 21.73 21.96
N PRO A 93 6.90 21.25 20.74
CA PRO A 93 6.69 19.84 20.39
C PRO A 93 7.60 18.90 21.17
N ASP A 94 7.07 17.75 21.54
CA ASP A 94 7.88 16.63 22.00
C ASP A 94 8.48 15.87 20.83
N VAL A 95 9.69 15.38 21.05
CA VAL A 95 10.43 14.56 20.09
C VAL A 95 10.38 13.10 20.54
N ARG A 96 9.95 12.24 19.65
CA ARG A 96 9.85 10.79 19.85
C ARG A 96 10.76 10.08 18.85
N ASP A 97 10.93 8.79 18.98
CA ASP A 97 11.65 7.94 18.04
C ASP A 97 11.20 8.15 16.56
N ILE A 98 9.90 8.36 16.33
CA ILE A 98 9.34 8.61 14.99
C ILE A 98 9.79 9.95 14.38
N GLU A 99 9.94 11.02 15.16
CA GLU A 99 10.46 12.29 14.65
C GLU A 99 11.96 12.18 14.29
N TRP A 100 12.72 11.34 14.97
CA TRP A 100 14.09 11.01 14.58
C TRP A 100 14.11 10.31 13.24
N ILE A 101 13.29 9.26 13.05
CA ILE A 101 13.20 8.52 11.80
C ILE A 101 12.81 9.44 10.64
N ARG A 102 11.79 10.27 10.83
CA ARG A 102 11.39 11.28 9.83
C ARG A 102 12.53 12.25 9.49
N SER A 103 13.28 12.70 10.50
CA SER A 103 14.41 13.61 10.29
C SER A 103 15.51 12.97 9.45
N TYR A 104 15.82 11.71 9.70
CA TYR A 104 16.80 10.96 8.90
C TYR A 104 16.28 10.69 7.48
N MET A 105 15.01 10.35 7.33
CA MET A 105 14.39 10.18 6.02
C MET A 105 14.46 11.46 5.18
N VAL A 106 14.24 12.62 5.79
CA VAL A 106 14.37 13.91 5.11
C VAL A 106 15.83 14.16 4.70
N LEU A 107 16.80 13.88 5.58
CA LEU A 107 18.22 13.99 5.23
C LEU A 107 18.57 13.10 4.04
N VAL A 108 18.13 11.85 4.08
CA VAL A 108 18.33 10.90 2.98
C VAL A 108 17.71 11.42 1.69
N ALA A 109 16.45 11.88 1.74
CA ALA A 109 15.76 12.44 0.58
C ALA A 109 16.44 13.70 0.02
N GLU A 110 17.12 14.46 0.84
CA GLU A 110 17.92 15.63 0.42
C GLU A 110 19.30 15.27 -0.12
N GLY A 111 19.65 13.99 -0.18
CA GLY A 111 20.94 13.49 -0.67
C GLY A 111 22.04 13.51 0.38
N PHE A 112 21.70 13.56 1.66
CA PHE A 112 22.64 13.43 2.79
C PHE A 112 22.67 11.99 3.29
N SER A 113 22.73 11.04 2.42
CA SER A 113 22.91 9.67 2.86
C SER A 113 24.35 9.45 3.29
N GLY A 114 24.56 9.18 4.53
CA GLY A 114 25.72 8.84 5.31
C GLY A 114 27.04 8.40 4.67
N PHE A 115 27.90 9.19 4.28
CA PHE A 115 28.79 8.92 3.24
C PHE A 115 30.19 9.22 3.40
N SER A 116 30.68 9.10 4.57
CA SER A 116 32.12 9.29 4.77
C SER A 116 32.98 8.17 4.24
N ASN A 117 32.50 6.96 4.22
CA ASN A 117 33.35 5.81 3.93
C ASN A 117 33.03 5.06 2.63
N ASP A 118 31.96 5.40 1.94
CA ASP A 118 31.58 4.75 0.69
C ASP A 118 32.10 5.46 -0.57
N THR A 119 33.34 5.96 -0.49
CA THR A 119 34.08 6.33 -1.70
C THR A 119 34.29 5.12 -2.63
N GLU A 120 34.28 3.91 -2.11
CA GLU A 120 34.36 2.69 -2.93
C GLU A 120 33.13 2.50 -3.84
N TYR A 121 31.93 2.75 -3.34
CA TYR A 121 30.71 2.57 -4.14
C TYR A 121 30.54 3.62 -5.24
N SER A 122 30.88 4.87 -4.97
CA SER A 122 30.74 5.97 -5.93
C SER A 122 31.82 5.96 -7.00
N SER A 123 33.03 5.50 -6.68
CA SER A 123 34.14 5.50 -7.63
C SER A 123 34.05 4.36 -8.64
N ASP A 124 33.66 3.17 -8.24
CA ASP A 124 33.67 2.00 -9.13
C ASP A 124 32.57 2.04 -10.21
N ILE A 125 31.44 2.64 -9.91
CA ILE A 125 30.36 2.76 -10.89
C ILE A 125 30.59 3.95 -11.81
N LEU A 126 31.13 5.04 -11.31
CA LEU A 126 31.54 6.21 -12.07
C LEU A 126 32.66 5.92 -13.05
N LEU A 127 33.62 5.10 -12.65
CA LEU A 127 34.77 4.70 -13.50
C LEU A 127 34.37 3.75 -14.63
N LYS A 128 33.20 3.14 -14.58
CA LYS A 128 32.65 2.31 -15.67
C LYS A 128 31.89 3.13 -16.73
N GLU A 129 31.48 4.34 -16.44
CA GLU A 129 30.92 5.24 -17.46
C GLU A 129 32.06 5.92 -18.22
N LYS A 130 32.12 5.63 -19.51
CA LYS A 130 33.12 6.20 -20.43
C LYS A 130 32.88 7.67 -20.79
N ASP A 131 31.91 8.33 -20.17
CA ASP A 131 31.52 9.71 -20.48
C ASP A 131 32.19 10.67 -19.48
N GLU A 132 33.30 11.28 -19.91
CA GLU A 132 34.06 12.26 -19.13
C GLU A 132 33.23 13.52 -18.79
N GLU A 133 32.26 13.88 -19.62
CA GLU A 133 31.37 15.03 -19.38
C GLU A 133 30.36 14.75 -18.28
N ALA A 134 29.79 13.56 -18.25
CA ALA A 134 28.95 13.08 -17.15
C ALA A 134 29.72 13.03 -15.83
N LEU A 135 30.95 12.52 -15.85
CA LEU A 135 31.85 12.46 -14.70
C LEU A 135 32.20 13.84 -14.13
N LEU A 136 32.47 14.82 -15.00
CA LEU A 136 32.73 16.21 -14.61
C LEU A 136 31.48 16.87 -14.02
N ARG A 137 30.31 16.60 -14.59
CA ARG A 137 29.03 17.09 -14.13
C ARG A 137 28.70 16.58 -12.73
N ILE A 138 28.96 15.31 -12.51
CA ILE A 138 28.78 14.63 -11.23
C ILE A 138 29.74 15.15 -10.17
N LYS A 139 31.02 15.29 -10.50
CA LYS A 139 32.04 15.87 -9.60
C LYS A 139 31.63 17.30 -9.19
N LYS A 140 31.06 18.09 -10.10
CA LYS A 140 30.59 19.44 -9.85
C LYS A 140 29.38 19.49 -8.90
N ILE A 141 28.43 18.56 -9.09
CA ILE A 141 27.26 18.38 -8.21
C ILE A 141 27.69 17.91 -6.83
N LYS A 142 28.57 16.92 -6.77
CA LYS A 142 29.14 16.37 -5.56
C LYS A 142 29.86 17.45 -4.74
N LYS A 143 30.72 18.23 -5.37
CA LYS A 143 31.44 19.35 -4.73
C LYS A 143 30.48 20.41 -4.14
N ARG A 144 29.36 20.68 -4.82
CA ARG A 144 28.37 21.67 -4.39
C ARG A 144 27.60 21.21 -3.14
N ARG A 145 27.30 19.93 -2.98
CA ARG A 145 26.53 19.38 -1.87
C ARG A 145 27.35 18.97 -0.65
N TYR A 146 28.58 18.54 -0.87
CA TYR A 146 29.49 18.11 0.21
C TYR A 146 30.49 19.17 0.65
N ALA A 147 30.46 20.37 0.10
CA ALA A 147 31.41 21.44 0.46
C ALA A 147 31.48 21.72 1.97
N THR A 148 30.43 21.39 2.70
CA THR A 148 30.35 21.57 4.17
C THR A 148 30.83 20.39 4.98
N LEU A 149 30.94 19.22 4.37
CA LEU A 149 31.53 18.05 5.01
C LEU A 149 33.03 17.98 4.79
N LEU A 150 33.61 18.84 3.92
CA LEU A 150 35.04 18.96 3.73
C LEU A 150 35.63 19.68 4.97
N LYS A 151 36.65 19.08 5.55
CA LYS A 151 37.54 19.73 6.52
C LYS A 151 38.49 20.68 5.78
N GLU A 152 39.11 21.61 6.51
CA GLU A 152 40.07 22.54 5.95
C GLU A 152 41.28 21.84 5.28
N ASP A 153 41.59 20.62 5.69
CA ASP A 153 42.65 19.78 5.11
C ASP A 153 42.27 19.05 3.83
N GLY A 154 41.03 19.30 3.31
CA GLY A 154 40.50 18.67 2.11
C GLY A 154 39.93 17.28 2.32
N THR A 155 39.94 16.73 3.53
CA THR A 155 39.30 15.46 3.87
C THR A 155 37.86 15.68 4.26
N TYR A 156 37.03 14.63 4.13
CA TYR A 156 35.62 14.72 4.57
C TYR A 156 35.55 14.55 6.10
N LYS A 157 34.66 15.31 6.72
CA LYS A 157 34.26 15.02 8.11
C LYS A 157 33.74 13.60 8.17
N GLU A 158 34.18 12.84 9.13
CA GLU A 158 33.67 11.51 9.39
C GLU A 158 32.19 11.61 9.75
N TYR A 159 31.35 11.07 8.89
CA TYR A 159 29.91 11.05 9.06
C TYR A 159 29.50 9.62 9.38
N ILE A 160 29.17 9.35 10.63
CA ILE A 160 28.66 8.04 11.02
C ILE A 160 27.19 8.02 10.58
N ASP A 161 26.83 7.04 9.77
CA ASP A 161 25.45 6.84 9.34
C ASP A 161 24.57 6.67 10.60
N PRO A 162 23.66 7.62 10.85
CA PRO A 162 22.82 7.55 12.02
C PRO A 162 21.82 6.37 11.95
N TRP A 163 21.76 5.70 10.81
CA TRP A 163 20.78 4.69 10.47
C TRP A 163 21.45 3.36 10.04
N ASP A 164 22.41 2.90 10.82
CA ASP A 164 23.24 1.73 10.51
C ASP A 164 22.47 0.50 9.97
N ASN A 165 21.24 0.30 10.42
CA ASN A 165 20.46 -0.87 10.01
C ASN A 165 19.51 -0.60 8.85
N VAL A 166 18.95 0.61 8.76
CA VAL A 166 17.96 0.96 7.73
C VAL A 166 18.64 1.50 6.47
N THR A 167 19.70 2.26 6.60
CA THR A 167 20.46 2.77 5.46
C THR A 167 21.20 1.66 4.72
N LYS A 168 21.64 0.59 5.39
CA LYS A 168 22.18 -0.60 4.70
C LYS A 168 21.14 -1.27 3.82
N LEU A 169 19.88 -1.31 4.25
CA LEU A 169 18.78 -1.81 3.45
C LEU A 169 18.47 -0.85 2.28
N HIS A 170 18.45 0.45 2.53
CA HIS A 170 18.23 1.47 1.51
C HIS A 170 19.32 1.52 0.47
N ASN A 171 20.57 1.57 0.89
CA ASN A 171 21.71 1.70 0.00
C ASN A 171 21.83 0.51 -0.96
N LYS A 172 21.39 -0.66 -0.53
CA LYS A 172 21.38 -1.86 -1.36
C LYS A 172 20.29 -1.83 -2.43
N ASP A 173 19.15 -1.21 -2.12
CA ASP A 173 17.95 -1.28 -2.95
C ASP A 173 17.75 -0.04 -3.85
N MET A 174 18.32 1.11 -3.50
CA MET A 174 18.11 2.38 -4.20
C MET A 174 19.05 2.62 -5.39
N GLY A 175 20.05 1.82 -5.58
CA GLY A 175 20.97 1.91 -6.70
C GLY A 175 21.79 3.21 -6.77
N VAL A 176 22.52 3.34 -7.85
CA VAL A 176 23.57 4.34 -8.09
C VAL A 176 23.10 5.80 -8.04
N ALA A 177 21.86 6.07 -8.48
CA ALA A 177 21.30 7.42 -8.51
C ALA A 177 21.33 8.12 -7.14
N TYR A 178 21.34 7.36 -6.10
CA TYR A 178 21.35 7.82 -4.72
C TYR A 178 22.72 8.39 -4.31
N TYR A 179 23.79 7.75 -4.73
CA TYR A 179 25.16 8.18 -4.47
C TYR A 179 25.56 9.45 -5.23
N TRP A 180 24.71 9.88 -6.18
CA TRP A 180 24.97 11.01 -7.04
C TRP A 180 24.45 12.33 -6.51
N ASN A 181 24.00 12.41 -5.25
CA ASN A 181 23.45 13.60 -4.65
C ASN A 181 22.19 14.14 -5.31
N GLN A 182 21.49 13.34 -6.05
CA GLN A 182 20.13 13.67 -6.44
C GLN A 182 19.21 13.55 -5.22
N SER A 183 18.28 14.49 -5.08
CA SER A 183 17.24 14.34 -4.07
C SER A 183 16.28 13.21 -4.46
N SER A 184 15.74 12.54 -3.46
CA SER A 184 14.63 11.60 -3.62
C SER A 184 13.35 12.19 -3.07
N ASN A 185 12.21 11.59 -3.37
CA ASN A 185 10.93 12.00 -2.83
C ASN A 185 10.62 11.23 -1.53
N ILE A 186 9.57 11.64 -0.84
CA ILE A 186 9.07 10.97 0.37
C ILE A 186 7.59 10.69 0.19
N ASN A 187 7.17 9.49 0.55
CA ASN A 187 5.77 9.14 0.69
C ASN A 187 5.58 8.51 2.07
N GLU A 188 4.86 9.22 2.96
CA GLU A 188 4.53 8.73 4.29
C GLU A 188 3.02 8.50 4.42
N LEU A 189 2.64 7.26 4.53
CA LEU A 189 1.29 6.84 4.90
C LEU A 189 1.29 6.23 6.30
N GLY A 190 0.19 6.37 7.02
CA GLY A 190 0.09 5.78 8.36
C GLY A 190 -1.12 6.27 9.15
N SER A 191 -1.16 5.89 10.42
CA SER A 191 -2.29 6.16 11.31
C SER A 191 -2.64 7.64 11.42
N ARG A 192 -3.89 7.92 11.75
CA ARG A 192 -4.34 9.25 12.18
C ARG A 192 -3.68 9.61 13.52
N GLY A 193 -3.50 10.91 13.76
CA GLY A 193 -2.90 11.40 15.02
C GLY A 193 -1.38 11.20 15.12
N GLY A 194 -0.70 10.60 14.13
CA GLY A 194 0.74 10.36 14.16
C GLY A 194 1.66 11.58 14.04
N GLY A 195 1.14 12.80 14.11
CA GLY A 195 1.94 14.05 14.10
C GLY A 195 2.56 14.40 12.74
N LYS A 196 2.24 13.68 11.65
CA LYS A 196 2.80 13.90 10.29
C LYS A 196 2.73 15.37 9.87
N SER A 197 1.53 15.94 9.83
CA SER A 197 1.29 17.30 9.36
C SER A 197 2.04 18.34 10.19
N TYR A 198 2.16 18.18 11.51
CA TYR A 198 2.95 19.05 12.34
C TYR A 198 4.44 18.94 12.05
N TYR A 199 4.97 17.73 12.00
CA TYR A 199 6.38 17.54 11.73
C TYR A 199 6.79 18.14 10.37
N TYR A 200 6.09 17.78 9.29
CA TYR A 200 6.47 18.23 7.95
C TYR A 200 6.16 19.71 7.70
N SER A 201 5.10 20.26 8.30
CA SER A 201 4.88 21.70 8.20
C SER A 201 5.99 22.49 8.90
N LEU A 202 6.43 22.06 10.09
CA LEU A 202 7.35 22.81 10.92
C LEU A 202 8.82 22.44 10.70
N ALA A 203 9.17 21.18 10.83
CA ALA A 203 10.56 20.73 10.66
C ALA A 203 11.04 20.77 9.19
N VAL A 204 10.10 20.81 8.22
CA VAL A 204 10.46 20.88 6.80
C VAL A 204 10.05 22.21 6.20
N GLY A 205 8.75 22.53 6.12
CA GLY A 205 8.27 23.73 5.45
C GLY A 205 8.72 25.02 6.13
N PHE A 206 8.51 25.13 7.44
CA PHE A 206 8.89 26.30 8.22
C PHE A 206 10.41 26.48 8.29
N HIS A 207 11.14 25.39 8.54
CA HIS A 207 12.61 25.40 8.55
C HIS A 207 13.17 25.91 7.20
N GLU A 208 12.59 25.47 6.07
CA GLU A 208 13.03 25.90 4.74
C GLU A 208 12.91 27.42 4.56
N ILE A 209 11.83 28.03 5.08
CA ILE A 209 11.63 29.50 5.03
C ILE A 209 12.58 30.22 5.99
N VAL A 210 12.72 29.75 7.23
CA VAL A 210 13.56 30.40 8.25
C VAL A 210 15.02 30.42 7.80
N PHE A 211 15.52 29.34 7.24
CA PHE A 211 16.93 29.20 6.81
C PHE A 211 17.15 29.36 5.31
N ASN A 212 16.14 29.85 4.56
CA ASN A 212 16.22 30.13 3.12
C ASN A 212 16.73 28.91 2.30
N GLY A 213 16.35 27.71 2.68
CA GLY A 213 16.77 26.48 2.02
C GLY A 213 18.22 26.08 2.21
N LEU A 214 18.95 26.73 3.12
CA LEU A 214 20.35 26.39 3.39
C LEU A 214 20.46 24.97 3.98
N LYS A 215 21.40 24.22 3.43
CA LYS A 215 21.75 22.86 3.89
C LYS A 215 22.95 22.86 4.83
N TYR A 216 23.67 23.96 4.87
CA TYR A 216 24.86 24.16 5.65
C TYR A 216 25.02 25.65 6.03
N TYR A 217 25.68 25.89 7.15
CA TYR A 217 25.96 27.23 7.62
C TYR A 217 27.10 27.86 6.81
N ASN A 218 26.82 28.98 6.18
CA ASN A 218 27.82 29.77 5.44
C ASN A 218 27.54 31.26 5.72
N GLU A 219 28.56 31.96 6.20
CA GLU A 219 28.43 33.40 6.59
C GLU A 219 28.03 34.27 5.40
N GLU A 220 28.59 34.01 4.21
CA GLU A 220 28.21 34.73 2.99
C GLU A 220 26.74 34.49 2.63
N SER A 221 26.29 33.26 2.73
CA SER A 221 24.88 32.88 2.45
C SER A 221 23.92 33.40 3.53
N ILE A 222 24.39 33.62 4.74
CA ILE A 222 23.62 34.28 5.81
C ILE A 222 23.50 35.78 5.56
N ALA A 223 24.59 36.44 5.10
CA ALA A 223 24.61 37.84 4.75
C ALA A 223 23.81 38.16 3.47
N LYS A 224 23.88 37.25 2.47
CA LYS A 224 23.12 37.32 1.21
C LYS A 224 22.33 36.05 1.05
N PRO A 225 21.18 35.91 1.72
CA PRO A 225 20.46 34.69 1.78
C PRO A 225 19.91 34.29 0.41
N PRO A 226 20.03 33.00 0.02
CA PRO A 226 19.34 32.49 -1.15
C PRO A 226 17.81 32.53 -0.94
N LYS A 227 17.08 32.44 -2.01
CA LYS A 227 15.62 32.38 -2.00
C LYS A 227 15.18 30.92 -1.90
N ALA A 228 14.37 30.59 -0.87
CA ALA A 228 13.70 29.32 -0.76
C ALA A 228 12.26 29.41 -1.29
N GLU A 229 11.86 28.41 -2.05
CA GLU A 229 10.51 28.30 -2.58
C GLU A 229 9.90 26.98 -2.09
N VAL A 230 8.77 27.08 -1.36
CA VAL A 230 8.01 25.95 -0.85
C VAL A 230 6.63 25.96 -1.47
N CYS A 231 6.17 24.82 -1.96
CA CYS A 231 4.80 24.64 -2.42
C CYS A 231 4.06 23.70 -1.47
N VAL A 232 2.85 24.08 -1.07
CA VAL A 232 1.95 23.25 -0.26
C VAL A 232 0.64 23.08 -1.01
N GLY A 233 0.16 21.86 -1.16
CA GLY A 233 -1.09 21.58 -1.85
C GLY A 233 -1.80 20.35 -1.35
N SER A 234 -3.09 20.22 -1.71
CA SER A 234 -3.95 19.08 -1.44
C SER A 234 -5.07 19.04 -2.46
N GLY A 235 -5.70 17.88 -2.64
CA GLY A 235 -6.98 17.76 -3.36
C GLY A 235 -8.12 18.52 -2.66
N ARG A 236 -7.98 18.74 -1.36
CA ARG A 236 -8.93 19.52 -0.52
C ARG A 236 -8.25 20.75 0.06
N THR A 237 -8.79 21.92 -0.26
CA THR A 237 -8.23 23.21 0.17
C THR A 237 -8.27 23.44 1.68
N ASP A 238 -9.23 22.86 2.40
CA ASP A 238 -9.28 22.92 3.86
C ASP A 238 -8.06 22.25 4.49
N LYS A 239 -7.60 21.09 3.95
CA LYS A 239 -6.46 20.34 4.46
C LYS A 239 -5.14 21.07 4.26
N SER A 240 -4.89 21.56 3.06
CA SER A 240 -3.70 22.37 2.80
C SER A 240 -3.69 23.69 3.59
N SER A 241 -4.85 24.32 3.81
CA SER A 241 -4.99 25.53 4.65
C SER A 241 -4.63 25.25 6.11
N GLU A 242 -5.11 24.16 6.69
CA GLU A 242 -4.74 23.73 8.04
C GLU A 242 -3.24 23.48 8.18
N PHE A 243 -2.62 22.90 7.14
CA PHE A 243 -1.19 22.64 7.11
C PHE A 243 -0.37 23.93 7.14
N VAL A 244 -0.69 24.88 6.27
CA VAL A 244 0.03 26.17 6.18
C VAL A 244 -0.20 27.02 7.43
N LYS A 245 -1.39 26.96 8.03
CA LYS A 245 -1.70 27.69 9.29
C LYS A 245 -0.79 27.27 10.45
N LYS A 246 -0.32 26.03 10.49
CA LYS A 246 0.66 25.58 11.50
C LYS A 246 1.97 26.37 11.38
N ILE A 247 2.42 26.63 10.15
CA ILE A 247 3.62 27.45 9.89
C ILE A 247 3.39 28.91 10.33
N GLU A 248 2.22 29.46 10.04
CA GLU A 248 1.85 30.82 10.46
C GLU A 248 1.88 30.99 11.99
N VAL A 249 1.26 30.04 12.72
CA VAL A 249 1.27 30.01 14.18
C VAL A 249 2.70 29.95 14.71
N ALA A 250 3.54 29.06 14.22
CA ALA A 250 4.91 28.91 14.65
C ALA A 250 5.77 30.18 14.34
N MET A 251 5.54 30.83 13.19
CA MET A 251 6.23 32.07 12.84
C MET A 251 5.83 33.21 13.79
N ASN A 252 4.53 33.31 14.12
CA ASN A 252 4.03 34.32 15.01
C ASN A 252 4.56 34.17 16.45
N GLU A 253 4.83 32.93 16.90
CA GLU A 253 5.45 32.70 18.20
C GLU A 253 6.94 33.14 18.27
N LEU A 254 7.61 33.31 17.13
CA LEU A 254 8.95 33.91 17.07
C LEU A 254 8.93 35.46 17.04
N ALA A 255 7.75 36.08 16.86
CA ALA A 255 7.57 37.50 16.83
C ALA A 255 7.57 38.12 18.24
N ILE A 256 7.49 39.43 18.30
CA ILE A 256 7.26 40.18 19.55
C ILE A 256 5.86 39.81 20.08
N ASN A 257 5.72 39.76 21.41
CA ASN A 257 4.44 39.45 22.09
C ASN A 257 3.90 38.07 21.79
N ASN A 258 4.75 37.05 21.71
CA ASN A 258 4.34 35.68 21.59
C ASN A 258 3.66 35.15 22.88
N GLU A 259 2.71 34.21 22.71
CA GLU A 259 1.91 33.74 23.84
C GLU A 259 2.71 32.81 24.78
N LEU A 260 3.66 32.03 24.27
CA LEU A 260 4.49 31.14 25.09
C LEU A 260 5.53 31.90 25.92
N GLY A 261 5.89 33.13 25.53
CA GLY A 261 6.90 33.93 26.21
C GLY A 261 8.30 33.33 26.22
N VAL A 262 8.57 32.31 25.40
CA VAL A 262 9.85 31.58 25.35
C VAL A 262 10.90 32.31 24.52
N PHE A 263 10.46 32.98 23.47
CA PHE A 263 11.33 33.63 22.49
C PHE A 263 11.27 35.14 22.59
N GLY A 264 12.42 35.77 22.39
CA GLY A 264 12.53 37.25 22.26
C GLY A 264 12.35 38.07 23.53
N LYS A 265 12.24 37.44 24.70
CA LYS A 265 12.17 38.15 25.98
C LYS A 265 13.54 38.66 26.40
N LEU A 266 13.67 39.99 26.59
CA LEU A 266 14.85 40.65 27.05
C LEU A 266 14.62 41.23 28.46
N GLY A 267 15.00 40.52 29.52
CA GLY A 267 14.70 40.94 30.89
C GLY A 267 13.20 40.94 31.21
N ASP A 268 12.78 41.69 32.21
CA ASP A 268 11.41 41.63 32.75
C ASP A 268 10.38 42.41 31.93
N GLU A 269 10.79 43.37 31.08
CA GLU A 269 9.86 44.27 30.39
C GLU A 269 10.16 44.54 28.91
N GLN A 270 11.24 44.00 28.33
CA GLN A 270 11.58 44.25 26.92
C GLN A 270 11.48 43.00 26.07
N TYR A 271 10.85 43.15 24.94
CA TYR A 271 10.71 42.05 23.95
C TYR A 271 11.29 42.46 22.60
N MET A 272 12.06 41.58 22.01
CA MET A 272 12.50 41.66 20.62
C MET A 272 12.05 40.38 19.87
N PRO A 273 11.87 40.46 18.55
CA PRO A 273 11.64 39.22 17.79
C PRO A 273 12.82 38.25 17.98
N CYS A 274 12.55 36.97 18.06
CA CYS A 274 13.59 35.96 17.96
C CYS A 274 14.41 36.17 16.67
N PRO A 275 15.75 36.05 16.68
CA PRO A 275 16.60 36.21 15.48
C PRO A 275 16.31 35.22 14.36
N LEU A 276 15.44 34.28 14.57
CA LEU A 276 14.90 33.34 13.55
C LEU A 276 13.56 33.79 12.96
N TYR A 277 12.92 34.83 13.52
CA TYR A 277 11.69 35.44 13.01
C TYR A 277 11.90 36.01 11.61
N LYS A 278 10.91 35.84 10.76
CA LYS A 278 10.83 36.41 9.41
C LYS A 278 9.55 37.25 9.28
N GLU A 279 9.69 38.49 8.93
CA GLU A 279 8.52 39.30 8.57
C GLU A 279 8.01 38.83 7.20
N MET A 280 6.75 38.43 7.15
CA MET A 280 6.13 37.79 5.97
C MET A 280 5.03 38.73 5.44
N LYS A 281 5.04 38.96 4.12
CA LYS A 281 3.98 39.71 3.40
C LYS A 281 3.28 38.79 2.40
N GLY A 282 2.14 39.24 1.92
CA GLY A 282 1.33 38.53 0.93
C GLY A 282 0.16 37.76 1.54
N VAL A 283 -0.38 36.79 0.81
CA VAL A 283 -1.63 36.12 1.17
C VAL A 283 -1.40 34.64 1.44
N LEU A 284 -1.86 34.18 2.60
CA LEU A 284 -1.80 32.75 2.99
C LEU A 284 -3.10 32.01 2.65
N LYS A 285 -3.78 32.37 1.57
CA LYS A 285 -5.00 31.72 1.09
C LYS A 285 -4.69 30.74 -0.03
N PRO A 286 -5.53 29.73 -0.27
CA PRO A 286 -5.36 28.84 -1.41
C PRO A 286 -5.27 29.59 -2.74
N ASN A 287 -4.43 29.05 -3.65
CA ASN A 287 -4.13 29.65 -4.96
C ASN A 287 -3.47 31.03 -4.87
N ASN A 288 -2.59 31.21 -3.92
CA ASN A 288 -1.85 32.47 -3.70
C ASN A 288 -0.64 32.66 -4.63
N LYS A 289 -0.48 31.85 -5.70
CA LYS A 289 0.71 31.83 -6.56
C LYS A 289 1.07 33.22 -7.13
N ALA A 290 0.07 34.03 -7.43
CA ALA A 290 0.28 35.43 -7.91
C ALA A 290 0.78 36.36 -6.81
N ASN A 291 0.39 36.13 -5.56
CA ASN A 291 0.80 36.90 -4.40
C ASN A 291 1.09 35.95 -3.21
N PRO A 292 2.17 35.17 -3.30
CA PRO A 292 2.50 34.19 -2.29
C PRO A 292 2.92 34.85 -0.98
N TRP A 293 2.76 34.12 0.13
CA TRP A 293 3.24 34.54 1.44
C TRP A 293 4.77 34.46 1.45
N ARG A 294 5.44 35.66 1.49
CA ARG A 294 6.89 35.76 1.25
C ARG A 294 7.58 36.62 2.31
N HIS A 295 8.86 36.32 2.56
CA HIS A 295 9.74 37.09 3.44
C HIS A 295 10.18 38.36 2.75
N GLU A 296 9.42 39.44 2.99
CA GLU A 296 9.70 40.81 2.53
C GLU A 296 9.28 41.79 3.59
N TYR A 297 10.04 42.87 3.74
CA TYR A 297 9.71 43.99 4.58
C TYR A 297 10.20 45.27 3.93
N GLU A 298 9.62 46.39 4.32
CA GLU A 298 9.96 47.68 3.79
C GLU A 298 10.77 48.50 4.81
N ILE A 299 11.85 49.12 4.34
CA ILE A 299 12.67 50.04 5.13
C ILE A 299 12.60 51.40 4.46
N ASN A 300 12.34 52.43 5.26
CA ASN A 300 12.48 53.80 4.85
C ASN A 300 13.86 54.32 5.26
N SER A 301 14.69 54.66 4.28
CA SER A 301 16.00 55.27 4.49
C SER A 301 16.00 56.62 3.77
N ASN A 302 16.10 57.69 4.57
CA ASN A 302 16.12 59.07 4.07
C ASN A 302 14.96 59.44 3.11
N GLY A 303 13.72 58.98 3.45
CA GLY A 303 12.52 59.27 2.67
C GLY A 303 12.31 58.35 1.46
N GLN A 304 13.22 57.41 1.22
CA GLN A 304 13.08 56.39 0.15
C GLN A 304 12.73 55.05 0.75
N TRP A 305 11.64 54.47 0.28
CA TRP A 305 11.21 53.11 0.65
C TRP A 305 11.96 52.07 -0.20
N ALA A 306 12.55 51.09 0.45
CA ALA A 306 13.20 49.94 -0.19
C ALA A 306 12.66 48.63 0.36
N THR A 307 12.29 47.71 -0.53
CA THR A 307 11.91 46.37 -0.13
C THR A 307 13.15 45.54 0.18
N LYS A 308 13.19 44.93 1.34
CA LYS A 308 14.23 44.04 1.83
C LYS A 308 13.66 42.66 2.13
N GLY A 309 14.51 41.71 2.40
CA GLY A 309 14.17 40.31 2.71
C GLY A 309 14.83 39.36 1.74
N SER A 310 14.70 38.04 1.98
CA SER A 310 15.24 37.02 1.08
C SER A 310 14.35 36.71 -0.13
N GLY A 311 13.10 37.17 -0.11
CA GLY A 311 12.09 36.79 -1.10
C GLY A 311 11.64 35.32 -1.01
N SER A 312 12.06 34.57 0.01
CA SER A 312 11.61 33.17 0.22
C SER A 312 10.11 33.14 0.47
N TYR A 313 9.41 32.18 -0.09
CA TYR A 313 7.94 32.18 -0.05
C TYR A 313 7.33 30.78 0.04
N ILE A 314 6.05 30.75 0.44
CA ILE A 314 5.18 29.59 0.40
C ILE A 314 4.09 29.83 -0.64
N ALA A 315 4.08 29.00 -1.70
CA ALA A 315 2.96 28.89 -2.61
C ALA A 315 1.95 27.89 -2.05
N HIS A 316 0.68 28.32 -1.93
CA HIS A 316 -0.42 27.50 -1.48
C HIS A 316 -1.34 27.19 -2.66
N VAL A 317 -1.43 25.92 -3.09
CA VAL A 317 -2.16 25.49 -4.29
C VAL A 317 -3.24 24.46 -3.96
N SER A 318 -4.17 24.28 -4.90
CA SER A 318 -5.21 23.25 -4.79
C SER A 318 -5.14 22.32 -6.02
N TYR A 319 -5.00 21.02 -5.79
CA TYR A 319 -5.02 19.97 -6.82
C TYR A 319 -6.42 19.38 -7.02
N SER A 320 -7.46 20.17 -6.82
CA SER A 320 -8.84 19.75 -7.02
C SER A 320 -9.19 19.67 -8.51
N PRO A 321 -9.88 18.60 -8.99
CA PRO A 321 -10.36 18.50 -10.36
C PRO A 321 -11.38 19.59 -10.75
N GLN A 322 -11.99 20.22 -9.75
CA GLN A 322 -12.92 21.35 -9.95
C GLN A 322 -12.22 22.68 -10.24
N LYS A 323 -10.89 22.74 -10.14
CA LYS A 323 -10.10 23.94 -10.45
C LYS A 323 -9.55 23.86 -11.87
N LYS A 324 -9.52 25.00 -12.57
CA LYS A 324 -9.04 25.09 -13.96
C LYS A 324 -7.61 24.56 -14.15
N GLU A 325 -6.75 24.77 -13.15
CA GLU A 325 -5.32 24.38 -13.19
C GLU A 325 -5.12 22.92 -12.72
N GLY A 326 -6.08 22.37 -11.96
CA GLY A 326 -6.06 20.95 -11.53
C GLY A 326 -4.71 20.47 -11.03
N GLY A 327 -4.20 19.41 -11.61
CA GLY A 327 -2.89 18.82 -11.29
C GLY A 327 -1.70 19.72 -11.60
N GLU A 328 -1.84 20.72 -12.48
CA GLU A 328 -0.78 21.65 -12.88
C GLU A 328 -0.69 22.93 -12.00
N ALA A 329 -1.45 23.00 -10.93
CA ALA A 329 -1.57 24.22 -10.09
C ALA A 329 -0.23 24.78 -9.60
N ALA A 330 0.79 23.96 -9.39
CA ALA A 330 2.13 24.37 -8.98
C ALA A 330 3.13 24.59 -10.14
N ALA A 331 2.75 24.32 -11.38
CA ALA A 331 3.64 24.43 -12.54
C ALA A 331 4.29 25.82 -12.68
N GLY A 332 5.57 25.87 -13.10
CA GLY A 332 6.33 27.09 -13.33
C GLY A 332 7.08 27.65 -12.10
N GLY A 333 6.99 27.01 -10.92
CA GLY A 333 7.85 27.30 -9.75
C GLY A 333 9.20 26.60 -9.81
N ARG A 334 10.08 26.89 -8.84
CA ARG A 334 11.38 26.23 -8.62
C ARG A 334 11.49 25.82 -7.16
N TYR A 335 10.70 24.84 -6.76
CA TYR A 335 10.48 24.51 -5.36
C TYR A 335 11.58 23.62 -4.78
N GLY A 336 12.18 24.04 -3.66
CA GLY A 336 13.01 23.18 -2.82
C GLY A 336 12.21 22.09 -2.15
N LYS A 337 10.94 22.38 -1.83
CA LYS A 337 9.99 21.43 -1.22
C LYS A 337 8.61 21.59 -1.88
N VAL A 338 8.02 20.45 -2.25
CA VAL A 338 6.61 20.34 -2.62
C VAL A 338 5.96 19.38 -1.64
N LEU A 339 5.00 19.89 -0.87
CA LEU A 339 4.33 19.17 0.21
C LEU A 339 2.88 18.89 -0.20
N TYR A 340 2.52 17.62 -0.32
CA TYR A 340 1.16 17.17 -0.60
C TYR A 340 0.53 16.68 0.70
N GLU A 341 -0.48 17.38 1.17
CA GLU A 341 -1.22 17.03 2.39
C GLU A 341 -2.44 16.17 2.03
N GLU A 342 -2.66 15.11 2.80
CA GLU A 342 -3.74 14.14 2.65
C GLU A 342 -3.84 13.59 1.22
N ILE A 343 -2.76 12.95 0.76
CA ILE A 343 -2.68 12.39 -0.60
C ILE A 343 -3.76 11.33 -0.87
N GLY A 344 -4.28 10.64 0.14
CA GLY A 344 -5.40 9.71 0.02
C GLY A 344 -6.72 10.37 -0.39
N LEU A 345 -6.81 11.71 -0.34
CA LEU A 345 -7.96 12.51 -0.77
C LEU A 345 -7.68 13.33 -2.04
N THR A 346 -6.54 13.11 -2.71
CA THR A 346 -6.11 13.89 -3.87
C THR A 346 -6.26 13.07 -5.16
N GLU A 347 -7.39 13.26 -5.83
CA GLU A 347 -7.74 12.54 -7.07
C GLU A 347 -6.69 12.76 -8.20
N LEU A 348 -6.24 14.01 -8.39
CA LEU A 348 -5.24 14.39 -9.40
C LEU A 348 -3.78 14.25 -8.91
N LEU A 349 -3.51 13.35 -7.97
CA LEU A 349 -2.17 13.21 -7.37
C LEU A 349 -1.11 12.81 -8.41
N GLU A 350 -1.43 11.91 -9.33
CA GLU A 350 -0.49 11.46 -10.37
C GLU A 350 -0.12 12.62 -11.31
N GLU A 351 -1.10 13.40 -11.79
CA GLU A 351 -0.86 14.57 -12.61
C GLU A 351 -0.07 15.64 -11.86
N ALA A 352 -0.42 15.91 -10.62
CA ALA A 352 0.30 16.87 -9.77
C ALA A 352 1.75 16.45 -9.55
N TYR A 353 1.99 15.16 -9.29
CA TYR A 353 3.33 14.60 -9.14
C TYR A 353 4.16 14.78 -10.42
N GLN A 354 3.61 14.43 -11.59
CA GLN A 354 4.31 14.53 -12.87
C GLN A 354 4.59 15.99 -13.25
N SER A 355 3.62 16.88 -13.09
CA SER A 355 3.78 18.31 -13.33
C SER A 355 4.90 18.91 -12.45
N ASN A 356 4.97 18.50 -11.19
CA ASN A 356 5.95 19.00 -10.24
C ASN A 356 7.36 18.41 -10.42
N LYS A 357 7.56 17.36 -11.21
CA LYS A 357 8.92 16.87 -11.54
C LYS A 357 9.80 17.99 -12.13
N ALA A 358 9.24 18.79 -13.03
CA ALA A 358 9.96 19.92 -13.63
C ALA A 358 10.27 21.03 -12.62
N THR A 359 9.40 21.25 -11.62
CA THR A 359 9.59 22.32 -10.63
C THR A 359 10.70 22.03 -9.62
N VAL A 360 11.02 20.75 -9.39
CA VAL A 360 12.06 20.27 -8.45
C VAL A 360 13.36 19.86 -9.15
N THR A 361 13.46 20.09 -10.47
CA THR A 361 14.60 19.69 -11.30
C THR A 361 15.19 20.88 -12.04
N VAL A 362 16.52 20.99 -12.09
CA VAL A 362 17.25 21.98 -12.88
C VAL A 362 18.33 21.24 -13.68
N GLU A 363 18.37 21.50 -14.98
CA GLU A 363 19.35 20.89 -15.91
C GLU A 363 19.44 19.35 -15.77
N GLY A 364 18.29 18.68 -15.65
CA GLY A 364 18.21 17.24 -15.50
C GLY A 364 18.63 16.70 -14.13
N THR A 365 19.03 17.58 -13.19
CA THR A 365 19.39 17.20 -11.82
C THR A 365 18.31 17.62 -10.83
N ARG A 366 17.80 16.68 -10.06
CA ARG A 366 16.82 16.96 -9.00
C ARG A 366 17.49 17.64 -7.82
N PHE A 367 16.99 18.80 -7.44
CA PHE A 367 17.47 19.56 -6.27
C PHE A 367 16.43 19.64 -5.16
N GLY A 368 15.14 19.58 -5.52
CA GLY A 368 14.02 19.66 -4.60
C GLY A 368 13.44 18.29 -4.26
N VAL A 369 12.60 18.25 -3.24
CA VAL A 369 11.96 17.03 -2.71
C VAL A 369 10.46 17.19 -2.78
N GLN A 370 9.76 16.20 -3.35
CA GLN A 370 8.31 16.07 -3.26
C GLN A 370 7.97 15.15 -2.08
N ILE A 371 7.04 15.56 -1.23
CA ILE A 371 6.68 14.88 0.01
C ILE A 371 5.18 14.66 0.03
N GLY A 372 4.74 13.41 -0.09
CA GLY A 372 3.35 13.00 0.01
C GLY A 372 3.03 12.48 1.40
N LEU A 373 2.00 13.07 2.03
CA LEU A 373 1.56 12.72 3.38
C LEU A 373 0.09 12.31 3.35
N GLY A 374 -0.25 11.20 4.02
CA GLY A 374 -1.63 10.78 4.02
C GLY A 374 -1.99 9.76 5.09
N THR A 375 -3.28 9.57 5.20
CA THR A 375 -3.95 8.50 5.93
C THR A 375 -4.75 7.68 4.93
N SER A 376 -5.53 6.69 5.39
CA SER A 376 -6.52 6.02 4.56
C SER A 376 -7.47 7.02 3.89
N GLY A 377 -7.98 6.70 2.73
CA GLY A 377 -8.91 7.53 1.96
C GLY A 377 -10.04 6.72 1.32
N ASN A 378 -10.89 7.38 0.53
CA ASN A 378 -11.88 6.69 -0.29
C ASN A 378 -11.20 5.99 -1.47
N MET A 379 -11.77 4.90 -1.96
CA MET A 379 -11.15 4.06 -3.00
C MET A 379 -10.80 4.83 -4.29
N GLU A 380 -11.70 5.66 -4.76
CA GLU A 380 -11.49 6.44 -5.98
C GLU A 380 -10.29 7.41 -5.86
N THR A 381 -10.10 7.98 -4.68
CA THR A 381 -9.04 8.97 -4.44
C THR A 381 -7.74 8.36 -3.90
N ILE A 382 -7.79 7.18 -3.25
CA ILE A 382 -6.62 6.54 -2.64
C ILE A 382 -5.72 5.83 -3.67
N ILE A 383 -6.24 5.45 -4.84
CA ILE A 383 -5.51 4.68 -5.85
C ILE A 383 -4.17 5.32 -6.25
N PRO A 384 -4.09 6.62 -6.60
CA PRO A 384 -2.82 7.24 -6.91
C PRO A 384 -1.83 7.24 -5.73
N ALA A 385 -2.33 7.46 -4.51
CA ALA A 385 -1.52 7.40 -3.30
C ALA A 385 -1.00 5.98 -3.02
N LYS A 386 -1.84 4.97 -3.19
CA LYS A 386 -1.47 3.55 -3.11
C LYS A 386 -0.41 3.18 -4.13
N ASN A 387 -0.57 3.62 -5.38
CA ASN A 387 0.40 3.37 -6.45
C ASN A 387 1.76 4.00 -6.14
N TRP A 388 1.79 5.23 -5.65
CA TRP A 388 3.02 5.88 -5.21
C TRP A 388 3.66 5.13 -4.05
N PHE A 389 2.87 4.73 -3.06
CA PHE A 389 3.34 4.04 -1.86
C PHE A 389 3.93 2.65 -2.15
N LEU A 390 3.25 1.85 -2.98
CA LEU A 390 3.68 0.48 -3.31
C LEU A 390 4.77 0.40 -4.39
N ASN A 391 5.05 1.50 -5.10
CA ASN A 391 6.06 1.53 -6.16
C ASN A 391 7.03 2.71 -5.95
N PRO A 392 7.74 2.79 -4.83
CA PRO A 392 8.58 3.94 -4.50
C PRO A 392 9.66 4.22 -5.55
N GLU A 393 10.20 3.20 -6.18
CA GLU A 393 11.22 3.31 -7.23
C GLU A 393 10.71 4.05 -8.47
N LYS A 394 9.48 3.75 -8.91
CA LYS A 394 8.82 4.45 -10.05
C LYS A 394 8.69 5.96 -9.81
N TYR A 395 8.57 6.35 -8.55
CA TYR A 395 8.38 7.74 -8.13
C TYR A 395 9.66 8.36 -7.53
N ASP A 396 10.82 7.77 -7.76
CA ASP A 396 12.09 8.23 -7.20
C ASP A 396 12.00 8.53 -5.69
N THR A 397 11.33 7.69 -4.95
CA THR A 397 10.99 7.89 -3.54
C THR A 397 11.92 7.06 -2.65
N VAL A 398 12.28 7.61 -1.49
CA VAL A 398 12.97 6.85 -0.45
C VAL A 398 12.14 5.61 -0.13
N SER A 399 12.71 4.44 -0.36
CA SER A 399 12.04 3.16 -0.20
C SER A 399 12.42 2.48 1.12
N PHE A 400 11.48 1.74 1.67
CA PHE A 400 11.66 0.95 2.88
C PHE A 400 11.27 -0.49 2.58
N ARG A 401 12.05 -1.43 3.09
CA ARG A 401 11.62 -2.81 3.06
C ARG A 401 10.39 -2.98 3.95
N ASP A 402 9.38 -3.59 3.41
CA ASP A 402 8.18 -3.92 4.18
C ASP A 402 8.52 -5.00 5.23
N ILE A 403 8.70 -4.56 6.47
CA ILE A 403 9.00 -5.42 7.63
C ILE A 403 7.73 -5.98 8.27
N TYR A 404 6.55 -5.55 7.81
CA TYR A 404 5.25 -5.92 8.35
C TYR A 404 4.61 -7.08 7.58
N GLU A 405 4.58 -6.99 6.25
CA GLU A 405 3.89 -7.94 5.35
C GLU A 405 4.84 -8.61 4.35
N HIS A 406 6.11 -8.19 4.32
CA HIS A 406 7.15 -8.72 3.44
C HIS A 406 6.81 -8.65 1.94
N THR A 407 6.05 -7.62 1.53
CA THR A 407 5.58 -7.44 0.14
C THR A 407 6.63 -6.82 -0.79
N GLY A 408 7.84 -6.56 -0.30
CA GLY A 408 8.92 -5.92 -1.06
C GLY A 408 9.25 -4.53 -0.54
N ASN A 409 9.58 -3.60 -1.43
CA ASN A 409 9.88 -2.21 -1.08
C ASN A 409 8.63 -1.34 -1.18
N ILE A 410 8.39 -0.53 -0.16
CA ILE A 410 7.24 0.38 -0.04
C ILE A 410 7.69 1.79 0.34
N GLY A 411 6.80 2.78 0.29
CA GLY A 411 6.97 4.06 0.94
C GLY A 411 7.09 3.92 2.46
N PHE A 412 7.26 5.02 3.16
CA PHE A 412 7.34 4.98 4.62
C PHE A 412 5.96 4.72 5.24
N PHE A 413 5.83 3.59 5.94
CA PHE A 413 4.63 3.24 6.68
C PHE A 413 4.82 3.48 8.17
N LEU A 414 3.87 4.21 8.78
CA LEU A 414 3.88 4.47 10.21
C LEU A 414 2.64 3.87 10.87
N PRO A 415 2.76 2.69 11.50
CA PRO A 415 1.66 2.03 12.17
C PRO A 415 1.22 2.76 13.44
N VAL A 416 -0.01 2.52 13.88
CA VAL A 416 -0.60 3.18 15.05
C VAL A 416 0.21 2.95 16.33
N PHE A 417 0.70 1.75 16.55
CA PHE A 417 1.43 1.40 17.77
C PHE A 417 2.77 2.14 17.92
N LEU A 418 3.31 2.73 16.84
CA LEU A 418 4.48 3.61 16.89
C LEU A 418 4.11 5.08 17.09
N THR A 419 2.84 5.45 16.97
CA THR A 419 2.41 6.85 17.06
C THR A 419 1.75 7.21 18.38
N ASP A 420 1.28 6.22 19.12
CA ASP A 420 0.55 6.41 20.36
C ASP A 420 1.47 6.88 21.51
N ARG A 421 1.15 8.03 22.08
CA ARG A 421 1.94 8.66 23.16
C ARG A 421 1.90 7.85 24.46
N ASN A 422 0.85 7.08 24.70
CA ASN A 422 0.68 6.30 25.93
C ASN A 422 1.71 5.16 26.06
N PHE A 423 2.39 4.81 24.99
CA PHE A 423 3.42 3.77 24.94
C PHE A 423 4.82 4.33 24.72
N LYS A 424 5.05 5.59 25.08
CA LYS A 424 6.36 6.24 25.02
C LYS A 424 6.95 6.39 26.42
N ASP A 425 8.24 6.10 26.54
CA ASP A 425 8.99 6.42 27.74
C ASP A 425 9.33 7.92 27.83
N GLU A 426 10.00 8.35 28.88
CA GLU A 426 10.43 9.74 29.13
C GLU A 426 11.38 10.28 28.04
N ASN A 427 12.06 9.41 27.31
CA ASN A 427 12.96 9.73 26.21
C ASN A 427 12.25 9.63 24.84
N GLY A 428 10.97 9.28 24.81
CA GLY A 428 10.18 9.19 23.60
C GLY A 428 10.34 7.87 22.84
N ASN A 429 10.93 6.83 23.45
CA ASN A 429 11.05 5.50 22.84
C ASN A 429 9.74 4.71 23.01
N THR A 430 9.36 3.94 22.00
CA THR A 430 8.15 3.12 22.00
C THR A 430 8.35 1.78 22.72
N ASP A 431 7.47 1.47 23.68
CA ASP A 431 7.26 0.10 24.11
C ASP A 431 6.40 -0.65 23.08
N VAL A 432 7.08 -1.28 22.13
CA VAL A 432 6.46 -1.92 20.97
C VAL A 432 5.55 -3.09 21.39
N GLU A 433 6.00 -3.91 22.35
CA GLU A 433 5.22 -5.06 22.82
C GLU A 433 3.91 -4.61 23.47
N ALA A 434 3.98 -3.68 24.42
CA ALA A 434 2.78 -3.20 25.11
C ALA A 434 1.81 -2.52 24.14
N ALA A 435 2.31 -1.73 23.20
CA ALA A 435 1.49 -1.05 22.20
C ALA A 435 0.80 -2.05 21.25
N VAL A 436 1.52 -3.02 20.72
CA VAL A 436 0.96 -4.06 19.83
C VAL A 436 -0.08 -4.90 20.54
N ASP A 437 0.19 -5.32 21.80
CA ASP A 437 -0.78 -6.08 22.60
C ASP A 437 -2.06 -5.28 22.86
N PHE A 438 -1.95 -3.99 23.16
CA PHE A 438 -3.10 -3.10 23.36
C PHE A 438 -4.00 -3.04 22.12
N TYR A 439 -3.42 -2.79 20.92
CA TYR A 439 -4.20 -2.69 19.69
C TYR A 439 -4.78 -4.05 19.26
N ASN A 440 -4.09 -5.16 19.50
CA ASN A 440 -4.64 -6.49 19.30
C ASN A 440 -5.86 -6.75 20.20
N LYS A 441 -5.79 -6.45 21.50
CA LYS A 441 -6.91 -6.55 22.43
C LYS A 441 -8.09 -5.64 22.05
N ARG A 442 -7.80 -4.45 21.52
CA ARG A 442 -8.81 -3.52 21.06
C ARG A 442 -9.57 -4.08 19.84
N ARG A 443 -8.90 -4.76 18.91
CA ARG A 443 -9.49 -5.44 17.75
C ARG A 443 -10.26 -6.70 18.15
N GLU A 444 -9.82 -7.43 19.16
CA GLU A 444 -10.47 -8.64 19.67
C GLU A 444 -11.93 -8.41 20.07
N LYS A 445 -12.29 -7.22 20.55
CA LYS A 445 -13.68 -6.84 20.87
C LYS A 445 -14.59 -6.92 19.66
N TYR A 446 -14.13 -6.48 18.51
CA TYR A 446 -14.89 -6.52 17.25
C TYR A 446 -15.02 -7.95 16.71
N PHE A 447 -13.98 -8.78 16.85
CA PHE A 447 -14.05 -10.20 16.53
C PHE A 447 -15.09 -10.92 17.38
N THR A 448 -15.06 -10.69 18.69
CA THR A 448 -15.98 -11.33 19.65
C THR A 448 -17.43 -10.92 19.40
N SER A 449 -17.66 -9.66 19.07
CA SER A 449 -19.01 -9.14 18.75
C SER A 449 -19.46 -9.45 17.31
N LYS A 450 -18.61 -10.05 16.47
CA LYS A 450 -18.85 -10.29 15.04
C LYS A 450 -19.16 -9.00 14.24
N ASP A 451 -18.64 -7.87 14.68
CA ASP A 451 -18.80 -6.58 14.01
C ASP A 451 -17.67 -6.37 12.99
N ALA A 452 -17.85 -6.95 11.81
CA ALA A 452 -16.89 -6.83 10.73
C ALA A 452 -16.67 -5.38 10.26
N LYS A 453 -17.74 -4.58 10.23
CA LYS A 453 -17.66 -3.17 9.81
C LYS A 453 -16.94 -2.31 10.82
N GLY A 454 -17.17 -2.53 12.11
CA GLY A 454 -16.44 -1.86 13.18
C GLY A 454 -14.95 -2.21 13.14
N LEU A 455 -14.63 -3.49 12.90
CA LEU A 455 -13.25 -3.96 12.76
C LEU A 455 -12.53 -3.30 11.58
N GLU A 456 -13.14 -3.27 10.38
CA GLU A 456 -12.56 -2.58 9.23
C GLU A 456 -12.32 -1.09 9.50
N GLY A 457 -13.30 -0.40 10.08
CA GLY A 457 -13.15 1.00 10.48
C GLY A 457 -12.00 1.22 11.47
N GLU A 458 -11.83 0.30 12.41
CA GLU A 458 -10.73 0.31 13.37
C GLU A 458 -9.38 0.12 12.65
N MET A 459 -9.26 -0.88 11.76
CA MET A 459 -8.05 -1.16 11.01
C MET A 459 -7.66 0.00 10.09
N MET A 460 -8.61 0.62 9.40
CA MET A 460 -8.35 1.76 8.52
C MET A 460 -7.89 3.01 9.26
N ASN A 461 -8.48 3.31 10.43
CA ASN A 461 -8.12 4.50 11.19
C ASN A 461 -6.84 4.31 12.02
N TYR A 462 -6.61 3.09 12.48
CA TYR A 462 -5.51 2.67 13.34
C TYR A 462 -4.76 1.48 12.74
N PRO A 463 -4.16 1.64 11.53
CA PRO A 463 -3.51 0.54 10.84
C PRO A 463 -2.27 0.06 11.58
N MET A 464 -2.15 -1.24 11.70
CA MET A 464 -0.96 -1.93 12.21
C MET A 464 -0.08 -2.45 11.07
N MET A 465 -0.64 -2.54 9.85
CA MET A 465 0.03 -3.02 8.64
C MET A 465 -0.32 -2.17 7.43
N PRO A 466 0.56 -2.12 6.40
CA PRO A 466 0.35 -1.31 5.21
C PRO A 466 -0.95 -1.61 4.46
N SER A 467 -1.33 -2.88 4.30
CA SER A 467 -2.55 -3.26 3.57
C SER A 467 -3.82 -2.70 4.19
N GLU A 468 -3.84 -2.52 5.50
CA GLU A 468 -4.99 -2.00 6.26
C GLU A 468 -5.35 -0.55 5.89
N MET A 469 -4.39 0.22 5.39
CA MET A 469 -4.61 1.58 4.89
C MET A 469 -5.55 1.63 3.68
N PHE A 470 -5.63 0.53 2.94
CA PHE A 470 -6.32 0.43 1.66
C PHE A 470 -7.58 -0.45 1.73
N LEU A 471 -8.04 -0.77 2.94
CA LEU A 471 -9.31 -1.44 3.16
C LEU A 471 -10.48 -0.52 2.83
N GLN A 472 -11.61 -1.12 2.49
CA GLN A 472 -12.83 -0.37 2.22
C GLN A 472 -14.04 -1.01 2.86
N SER A 473 -14.73 -0.22 3.65
CA SER A 473 -15.90 -0.64 4.41
C SER A 473 -17.20 -0.10 3.82
N VAL A 474 -17.57 -0.43 2.59
CA VAL A 474 -18.93 -0.13 2.14
C VAL A 474 -19.57 -1.38 1.56
N GLY A 475 -20.19 -2.16 2.42
CA GLY A 475 -21.11 -3.22 2.00
C GLY A 475 -20.45 -4.54 1.57
N ASN A 476 -19.17 -4.78 1.83
CA ASN A 476 -18.54 -6.06 1.53
C ASN A 476 -19.13 -7.16 2.42
N ARG A 477 -19.75 -8.17 1.80
CA ARG A 477 -20.41 -9.31 2.46
C ARG A 477 -19.46 -10.48 2.72
N LEU A 478 -18.23 -10.40 2.16
CA LEU A 478 -17.23 -11.47 2.28
C LEU A 478 -16.53 -11.43 3.63
N PRO A 479 -15.89 -12.52 4.07
CA PRO A 479 -15.12 -12.59 5.32
C PRO A 479 -13.76 -11.88 5.19
N VAL A 480 -13.78 -10.54 5.15
CA VAL A 480 -12.61 -9.70 4.89
C VAL A 480 -11.47 -9.93 5.87
N PRO A 481 -11.70 -10.03 7.21
CA PRO A 481 -10.60 -10.27 8.14
C PRO A 481 -9.86 -11.59 7.87
N GLU A 482 -10.62 -12.65 7.63
CA GLU A 482 -10.06 -13.97 7.34
C GLU A 482 -9.33 -14.01 5.99
N LEU A 483 -9.83 -13.26 4.99
CA LEU A 483 -9.16 -13.10 3.68
C LEU A 483 -7.84 -12.35 3.81
N ILE A 484 -7.76 -11.32 4.65
CA ILE A 484 -6.52 -10.57 4.93
C ILE A 484 -5.50 -11.48 5.61
N ASP A 485 -5.94 -12.25 6.63
CA ASP A 485 -5.06 -13.19 7.31
C ASP A 485 -4.52 -14.25 6.34
N HIS A 486 -5.38 -14.74 5.44
CA HIS A 486 -4.96 -15.71 4.42
C HIS A 486 -4.01 -15.08 3.38
N GLN A 487 -4.26 -13.85 2.93
CA GLN A 487 -3.36 -13.13 2.02
C GLN A 487 -1.98 -12.95 2.64
N ARG A 488 -1.92 -12.62 3.92
CA ARG A 488 -0.67 -12.52 4.68
C ARG A 488 0.05 -13.85 4.75
N ASP A 489 -0.66 -14.92 5.11
CA ASP A 489 -0.08 -16.27 5.20
C ASP A 489 0.56 -16.70 3.88
N ILE A 490 -0.10 -16.48 2.75
CA ILE A 490 0.46 -16.77 1.43
C ILE A 490 1.71 -15.91 1.16
N SER A 491 1.66 -14.62 1.44
CA SER A 491 2.76 -13.68 1.17
C SER A 491 3.99 -13.94 2.03
N GLN A 492 3.80 -14.42 3.28
CA GLN A 492 4.88 -14.65 4.23
C GLN A 492 5.51 -16.05 4.14
N ARG A 493 4.71 -17.07 3.82
CA ARG A 493 5.12 -18.48 3.92
C ARG A 493 5.53 -19.09 2.59
N LEU A 494 5.02 -18.57 1.49
CA LEU A 494 5.19 -19.19 0.19
C LEU A 494 5.76 -18.19 -0.81
N ASP A 495 6.91 -18.50 -1.37
CA ASP A 495 7.32 -17.85 -2.60
C ASP A 495 6.29 -18.20 -3.70
N TYR A 496 5.73 -17.18 -4.35
CA TYR A 496 4.74 -17.33 -5.42
C TYR A 496 5.19 -18.35 -6.47
N ASN A 497 6.45 -18.30 -6.88
CA ASN A 497 7.00 -19.19 -7.88
C ASN A 497 7.12 -20.65 -7.42
N SER A 498 7.00 -20.93 -6.12
CA SER A 498 7.05 -22.31 -5.59
C SER A 498 5.73 -23.06 -5.75
N TYR A 499 4.58 -22.34 -5.87
CA TYR A 499 3.26 -22.95 -5.96
C TYR A 499 2.44 -22.53 -7.19
N ALA A 500 2.97 -21.63 -8.01
CA ALA A 500 2.31 -21.08 -9.19
C ALA A 500 3.25 -21.19 -10.40
N THR A 501 2.82 -21.89 -11.43
CA THR A 501 3.61 -22.09 -12.64
C THR A 501 2.98 -21.36 -13.82
N PRO A 502 3.51 -20.19 -14.23
CA PRO A 502 3.10 -19.55 -15.48
C PRO A 502 3.49 -20.41 -16.69
N GLY A 503 2.67 -20.39 -17.74
CA GLY A 503 2.98 -21.17 -18.93
C GLY A 503 1.93 -21.06 -20.04
N TYR A 504 2.08 -21.92 -21.02
CA TYR A 504 1.23 -21.97 -22.22
C TYR A 504 0.53 -23.32 -22.34
N LEU A 505 -0.71 -23.30 -22.82
CA LEU A 505 -1.38 -24.51 -23.30
C LEU A 505 -1.27 -24.56 -24.82
N LEU A 506 -0.61 -25.61 -25.31
CA LEU A 506 -0.40 -25.83 -26.73
C LEU A 506 -1.28 -27.00 -27.21
N TYR A 507 -1.77 -26.91 -28.45
CA TYR A 507 -2.44 -28.05 -29.06
C TYR A 507 -1.42 -29.21 -29.29
N ASP A 508 -1.78 -30.39 -28.84
CA ASP A 508 -0.98 -31.60 -28.97
C ASP A 508 -1.88 -32.80 -29.32
N PRO A 509 -1.91 -33.20 -30.58
CA PRO A 509 -2.74 -34.35 -31.03
C PRO A 509 -2.39 -35.67 -30.35
N THR A 510 -1.19 -35.77 -29.74
CA THR A 510 -0.74 -36.96 -29.03
C THR A 510 -1.26 -37.05 -27.62
N SER A 511 -1.67 -35.95 -27.03
CA SER A 511 -2.29 -35.94 -25.71
C SER A 511 -3.75 -36.37 -25.78
N ARG A 512 -4.25 -37.03 -24.73
CA ARG A 512 -5.62 -37.53 -24.66
C ARG A 512 -6.68 -36.47 -24.95
N TYR A 513 -6.50 -35.29 -24.44
CA TYR A 513 -7.43 -34.18 -24.56
C TYR A 513 -7.02 -33.17 -25.63
N GLY A 514 -5.99 -33.47 -26.44
CA GLY A 514 -5.53 -32.66 -27.55
C GLY A 514 -4.76 -31.41 -27.16
N VAL A 515 -4.33 -31.28 -25.89
CA VAL A 515 -3.54 -30.14 -25.35
C VAL A 515 -2.50 -30.62 -24.36
N LYS A 516 -1.38 -29.90 -24.27
CA LYS A 516 -0.35 -30.07 -23.23
C LYS A 516 0.00 -28.72 -22.63
N PHE A 517 0.45 -28.72 -21.38
CA PHE A 517 1.00 -27.54 -20.70
C PHE A 517 2.50 -27.48 -20.90
N GLU A 518 3.00 -26.27 -21.18
CA GLU A 518 4.42 -25.96 -21.31
C GLU A 518 4.75 -24.79 -20.39
N PRO A 519 5.57 -25.00 -19.33
CA PRO A 519 5.91 -23.97 -18.38
C PRO A 519 6.80 -22.89 -19.02
N ASP A 520 6.65 -21.64 -18.60
CA ASP A 520 7.48 -20.53 -19.05
C ASP A 520 8.84 -20.53 -18.33
N MET A 521 9.76 -21.34 -18.85
CA MET A 521 11.13 -21.46 -18.30
C MET A 521 11.97 -20.18 -18.47
N LYS A 522 11.55 -19.25 -19.32
CA LYS A 522 12.28 -18.00 -19.61
C LYS A 522 11.76 -16.80 -18.83
N ALA A 523 10.77 -16.99 -17.98
CA ALA A 523 10.10 -15.94 -17.21
C ALA A 523 9.63 -14.74 -18.09
N GLN A 524 9.11 -15.03 -19.28
CA GLN A 524 8.62 -14.04 -20.23
C GLN A 524 7.18 -13.60 -19.90
N LEU A 525 6.44 -14.45 -19.17
CA LEU A 525 5.06 -14.19 -18.79
C LEU A 525 4.99 -13.45 -17.46
N ALA A 526 4.14 -12.44 -17.39
CA ALA A 526 3.91 -11.66 -16.20
C ALA A 526 2.46 -11.81 -15.70
N PRO A 527 2.16 -12.74 -14.78
CA PRO A 527 0.85 -12.83 -14.15
C PRO A 527 0.47 -11.53 -13.44
N ILE A 528 -0.78 -11.12 -13.56
CA ILE A 528 -1.29 -9.92 -12.88
C ILE A 528 -1.64 -10.27 -11.43
N LYS A 529 -0.76 -9.93 -10.49
CA LYS A 529 -0.86 -10.30 -9.07
C LYS A 529 -1.54 -9.25 -8.18
N THR A 530 -1.67 -8.00 -8.66
CA THR A 530 -2.15 -6.86 -7.85
C THR A 530 -3.46 -6.30 -8.39
N TYR A 531 -4.27 -5.77 -7.48
CA TYR A 531 -5.48 -5.02 -7.79
C TYR A 531 -5.46 -3.67 -7.05
N PRO A 532 -5.80 -2.55 -7.71
CA PRO A 532 -5.91 -2.40 -9.18
C PRO A 532 -4.56 -2.53 -9.88
N ILE A 533 -4.59 -2.70 -11.21
CA ILE A 533 -3.36 -2.71 -12.00
C ILE A 533 -2.78 -1.29 -12.02
N ALA A 534 -1.49 -1.18 -11.73
CA ALA A 534 -0.80 0.10 -11.82
C ALA A 534 -0.78 0.63 -13.27
N LYS A 535 -1.03 1.93 -13.45
CA LYS A 535 -1.03 2.57 -14.77
C LYS A 535 0.34 2.35 -15.46
N GLY A 536 0.30 1.83 -16.69
CA GLY A 536 1.51 1.52 -17.46
C GLY A 536 2.05 0.09 -17.31
N MET A 537 1.44 -0.75 -16.44
CA MET A 537 1.73 -2.18 -16.42
C MET A 537 1.03 -2.90 -17.57
N SER A 538 1.67 -3.97 -18.07
CA SER A 538 1.06 -4.83 -19.09
C SER A 538 -0.25 -5.43 -18.57
N GLN A 539 -1.30 -5.33 -19.38
CA GLN A 539 -2.59 -5.95 -19.10
C GLN A 539 -2.74 -7.33 -19.79
N GLU A 540 -1.71 -7.81 -20.48
CA GLU A 540 -1.77 -9.05 -21.24
C GLU A 540 -2.04 -10.28 -20.35
N GLY A 541 -1.47 -10.27 -19.15
CA GLY A 541 -1.63 -11.34 -18.18
C GLY A 541 -0.90 -12.63 -18.57
N ALA A 542 -1.07 -13.67 -17.76
CA ALA A 542 -0.51 -14.98 -18.02
C ALA A 542 -1.43 -16.08 -17.49
N LEU A 543 -1.44 -17.23 -18.15
CA LEU A 543 -2.03 -18.44 -17.62
C LEU A 543 -1.12 -18.98 -16.50
N VAL A 544 -1.71 -19.29 -15.36
CA VAL A 544 -1.03 -19.88 -14.20
C VAL A 544 -1.67 -21.19 -13.82
N ILE A 545 -0.86 -22.23 -13.66
CA ILE A 545 -1.28 -23.52 -13.12
C ILE A 545 -0.78 -23.65 -11.69
N TYR A 546 -1.67 -23.90 -10.75
CA TYR A 546 -1.39 -24.20 -9.34
C TYR A 546 -1.34 -25.70 -9.07
N GLU A 547 -2.20 -26.46 -9.75
CA GLU A 547 -2.26 -27.93 -9.64
C GLU A 547 -2.64 -28.52 -11.00
N HIS A 548 -1.87 -29.49 -11.45
CA HIS A 548 -2.19 -30.22 -12.69
C HIS A 548 -3.42 -31.12 -12.51
N PRO A 549 -4.13 -31.48 -13.61
CA PRO A 549 -5.31 -32.33 -13.53
C PRO A 549 -4.98 -33.69 -12.93
N ILE A 550 -5.85 -34.19 -12.04
CA ILE A 550 -5.77 -35.51 -11.45
C ILE A 550 -6.38 -36.50 -12.44
N GLU A 551 -5.63 -37.52 -12.80
CA GLU A 551 -6.08 -38.58 -13.66
C GLU A 551 -6.25 -39.89 -12.87
N GLU A 552 -7.31 -40.64 -13.16
CA GLU A 552 -7.53 -41.95 -12.60
C GLU A 552 -7.57 -43.06 -13.69
N LYS A 553 -7.24 -44.25 -13.27
CA LYS A 553 -7.24 -45.42 -14.15
C LYS A 553 -8.68 -45.84 -14.41
N VAL A 554 -9.10 -45.78 -15.66
CA VAL A 554 -10.46 -46.14 -16.12
C VAL A 554 -10.38 -47.35 -17.06
N GLN A 555 -11.27 -48.32 -16.87
CA GLN A 555 -11.37 -49.47 -17.74
C GLN A 555 -12.08 -49.06 -19.04
N THR A 556 -11.45 -49.37 -20.18
CA THR A 556 -12.05 -49.14 -21.51
C THR A 556 -12.78 -50.35 -22.03
N SER A 557 -13.77 -50.13 -22.90
CA SER A 557 -14.55 -51.22 -23.55
C SER A 557 -13.73 -52.21 -24.42
N LYS A 558 -12.44 -51.90 -24.65
CA LYS A 558 -11.52 -52.71 -25.46
C LYS A 558 -10.48 -53.48 -24.61
N ALA A 559 -10.84 -53.95 -23.43
CA ALA A 559 -9.99 -54.71 -22.51
C ALA A 559 -8.64 -54.07 -22.15
N GLY A 560 -8.59 -52.75 -22.07
CA GLY A 560 -7.46 -51.97 -21.66
C GLY A 560 -7.79 -51.03 -20.51
N PHE A 561 -6.73 -50.43 -19.91
CA PHE A 561 -6.90 -49.33 -18.94
C PHE A 561 -6.33 -48.07 -19.55
N GLU A 562 -7.01 -46.97 -19.34
CA GLU A 562 -6.55 -45.62 -19.68
C GLU A 562 -6.61 -44.68 -18.47
N TYR A 563 -5.78 -43.66 -18.46
CA TYR A 563 -5.86 -42.58 -17.44
C TYR A 563 -6.77 -41.49 -17.96
N ALA A 564 -7.75 -41.09 -17.16
CA ALA A 564 -8.70 -40.04 -17.51
C ALA A 564 -8.97 -39.13 -16.32
N VAL A 565 -9.22 -37.86 -16.59
CA VAL A 565 -9.72 -36.93 -15.59
C VAL A 565 -11.16 -37.30 -15.21
N PRO A 566 -11.46 -37.45 -13.91
CA PRO A 566 -12.81 -37.75 -13.45
C PRO A 566 -13.84 -36.71 -13.93
N LYS A 567 -14.99 -37.16 -14.39
CA LYS A 567 -16.07 -36.30 -14.86
C LYS A 567 -16.55 -35.44 -13.71
N ASP A 568 -16.78 -34.13 -13.98
CA ASP A 568 -17.25 -33.11 -13.02
C ASP A 568 -16.29 -32.83 -11.84
N LEU A 569 -15.05 -33.35 -11.87
CA LEU A 569 -14.04 -32.98 -10.87
C LEU A 569 -13.62 -31.51 -10.96
N TYR A 570 -13.66 -30.92 -12.16
CA TYR A 570 -13.29 -29.51 -12.38
C TYR A 570 -14.45 -28.72 -12.98
N VAL A 571 -14.56 -27.48 -12.55
CA VAL A 571 -15.47 -26.46 -13.11
C VAL A 571 -14.70 -25.20 -13.46
N ILE A 572 -15.15 -24.48 -14.47
CA ILE A 572 -14.52 -23.27 -14.96
C ILE A 572 -15.50 -22.11 -14.85
N GLY A 573 -15.07 -21.01 -14.22
CA GLY A 573 -15.76 -19.73 -14.22
C GLY A 573 -15.07 -18.75 -15.16
N HIS A 574 -15.83 -18.00 -15.92
CA HIS A 574 -15.30 -17.06 -16.91
C HIS A 574 -16.12 -15.77 -16.96
N ASP A 575 -15.41 -14.65 -16.86
CA ASP A 575 -15.90 -13.30 -17.11
C ASP A 575 -15.20 -12.73 -18.36
N PRO A 576 -15.90 -12.60 -19.50
CA PRO A 576 -15.33 -12.11 -20.75
C PRO A 576 -15.22 -10.57 -20.77
N THR A 577 -14.30 -10.01 -21.54
CA THR A 577 -14.23 -8.57 -21.77
C THR A 577 -15.25 -8.07 -22.79
N ALA A 578 -15.78 -6.85 -22.57
CA ALA A 578 -16.76 -6.23 -23.47
C ALA A 578 -16.16 -5.70 -24.79
N LYS A 579 -14.88 -5.31 -24.81
CA LYS A 579 -14.22 -4.66 -25.96
C LYS A 579 -12.84 -5.19 -26.23
N ASP A 580 -12.44 -5.29 -27.49
CA ASP A 580 -11.12 -5.78 -27.92
C ASP A 580 -10.02 -4.74 -27.67
N HIS A 581 -10.32 -3.44 -27.82
CA HIS A 581 -9.37 -2.33 -27.63
C HIS A 581 -10.04 -1.18 -26.90
N THR A 582 -9.50 -0.76 -25.76
CA THR A 582 -9.87 0.49 -25.11
C THR A 582 -8.63 1.26 -24.68
N THR A 583 -8.46 2.44 -25.28
CA THR A 583 -7.59 3.48 -24.73
C THR A 583 -8.28 4.04 -23.48
N GLY A 584 -8.03 3.45 -22.29
CA GLY A 584 -8.47 4.01 -21.03
C GLY A 584 -9.48 3.21 -20.17
N GLY A 585 -9.89 2.01 -20.56
CA GLY A 585 -10.80 1.19 -19.73
C GLY A 585 -10.11 0.00 -19.07
N GLY A 586 -10.27 -0.14 -17.75
CA GLY A 586 -9.56 -1.11 -16.91
C GLY A 586 -10.13 -2.53 -16.84
N SER A 587 -11.18 -2.92 -17.63
CA SER A 587 -11.79 -4.26 -17.54
C SER A 587 -10.92 -5.33 -18.18
N LEU A 588 -10.69 -6.43 -17.49
CA LEU A 588 -9.93 -7.60 -17.91
C LEU A 588 -10.86 -8.80 -18.12
N ALA A 589 -10.42 -9.78 -18.92
CA ALA A 589 -11.03 -11.10 -18.89
C ALA A 589 -10.47 -11.90 -17.70
N SER A 590 -11.31 -12.74 -17.10
CA SER A 590 -10.86 -13.66 -16.07
C SER A 590 -11.39 -15.08 -16.32
N ILE A 591 -10.55 -16.08 -16.06
CA ILE A 591 -10.86 -17.50 -16.15
C ILE A 591 -10.29 -18.17 -14.92
N PHE A 592 -11.11 -18.92 -14.20
CA PHE A 592 -10.69 -19.69 -13.03
C PHE A 592 -11.10 -21.15 -13.19
N VAL A 593 -10.23 -22.07 -12.79
CA VAL A 593 -10.53 -23.49 -12.72
C VAL A 593 -10.54 -23.91 -11.26
N LEU A 594 -11.67 -24.39 -10.79
CA LEU A 594 -11.86 -24.86 -9.43
C LEU A 594 -12.01 -26.40 -9.43
N LYS A 595 -11.18 -27.08 -8.65
CA LYS A 595 -11.37 -28.49 -8.29
C LYS A 595 -12.55 -28.60 -7.34
N THR A 596 -13.51 -29.46 -7.62
CA THR A 596 -14.71 -29.64 -6.79
C THR A 596 -14.47 -30.70 -5.71
N ALA A 597 -15.29 -30.71 -4.68
CA ALA A 597 -15.29 -31.76 -3.68
C ALA A 597 -16.14 -32.97 -4.10
N LEU A 598 -15.94 -33.48 -5.33
CA LEU A 598 -16.69 -34.61 -5.92
C LEU A 598 -16.58 -35.88 -5.06
N ASN A 599 -15.38 -36.21 -4.62
CA ASN A 599 -15.09 -37.26 -3.65
C ASN A 599 -13.94 -36.80 -2.75
N PRO A 600 -14.24 -36.15 -1.61
CA PRO A 600 -13.22 -35.56 -0.75
C PRO A 600 -12.17 -36.54 -0.25
N LEU A 601 -12.56 -37.78 0.02
CA LEU A 601 -11.64 -38.82 0.49
C LEU A 601 -10.64 -39.26 -0.59
N LYS A 602 -11.02 -39.14 -1.87
CA LYS A 602 -10.18 -39.60 -2.99
C LYS A 602 -9.41 -38.48 -3.66
N PHE A 603 -10.05 -37.31 -3.88
CA PHE A 603 -9.50 -36.19 -4.67
C PHE A 603 -9.21 -34.94 -3.85
N GLY A 604 -9.52 -34.98 -2.57
CA GLY A 604 -9.43 -33.81 -1.69
C GLY A 604 -10.64 -32.88 -1.82
N TYR A 605 -10.56 -31.75 -1.10
CA TYR A 605 -11.61 -30.75 -1.08
C TYR A 605 -11.46 -29.72 -2.22
N TYR A 606 -12.31 -28.68 -2.22
CA TYR A 606 -12.22 -27.56 -3.16
C TYR A 606 -10.84 -26.95 -3.19
N GLU A 607 -10.34 -26.64 -4.38
CA GLU A 607 -9.05 -25.98 -4.56
C GLU A 607 -9.01 -25.20 -5.88
N LEU A 608 -8.52 -23.95 -5.84
CA LEU A 608 -8.22 -23.19 -7.05
C LEU A 608 -6.98 -23.79 -7.71
N VAL A 609 -7.13 -24.34 -8.92
CA VAL A 609 -6.06 -25.09 -9.59
C VAL A 609 -5.45 -24.39 -10.79
N ALA A 610 -6.15 -23.43 -11.39
CA ALA A 610 -5.60 -22.60 -12.46
C ALA A 610 -6.35 -21.29 -12.59
N GLU A 611 -5.66 -20.29 -13.14
CA GLU A 611 -6.23 -18.98 -13.45
C GLU A 611 -5.63 -18.37 -14.71
N TYR A 612 -6.40 -17.52 -15.37
CA TYR A 612 -5.94 -16.52 -16.31
C TYR A 612 -6.68 -15.21 -16.03
N ILE A 613 -5.93 -14.13 -15.83
CA ILE A 613 -6.49 -12.79 -15.73
C ILE A 613 -5.69 -11.90 -16.66
N GLY A 614 -6.37 -11.25 -17.61
CA GLY A 614 -5.68 -10.39 -18.55
C GLY A 614 -6.52 -9.91 -19.72
N ARG A 615 -5.90 -9.09 -20.54
CA ARG A 615 -6.42 -8.61 -21.82
C ARG A 615 -5.31 -8.83 -22.86
N PRO A 616 -5.31 -9.97 -23.55
CA PRO A 616 -4.29 -10.26 -24.54
C PRO A 616 -4.40 -9.32 -25.73
N TYR A 617 -3.28 -9.06 -26.37
CA TYR A 617 -3.19 -8.15 -27.51
C TYR A 617 -4.05 -8.59 -28.70
N GLU A 618 -4.21 -9.91 -28.89
CA GLU A 618 -5.03 -10.52 -29.91
C GLU A 618 -6.54 -10.47 -29.63
N GLY A 619 -6.94 -9.91 -28.48
CA GLY A 619 -8.32 -9.66 -28.14
C GLY A 619 -9.10 -10.87 -27.64
N ARG A 620 -10.43 -10.82 -27.76
CA ARG A 620 -11.38 -11.81 -27.21
C ARG A 620 -11.21 -13.22 -27.74
N GLU A 621 -10.80 -13.39 -28.99
CA GLU A 621 -10.60 -14.72 -29.56
C GLU A 621 -9.47 -15.47 -28.86
N ARG A 622 -8.41 -14.79 -28.47
CA ARG A 622 -7.33 -15.39 -27.69
C ARG A 622 -7.77 -15.79 -26.30
N VAL A 623 -8.60 -15.00 -25.64
CA VAL A 623 -9.20 -15.36 -24.34
C VAL A 623 -10.04 -16.65 -24.47
N ASN A 624 -10.90 -16.74 -25.50
CA ASN A 624 -11.71 -17.94 -25.75
C ASN A 624 -10.85 -19.16 -26.12
N GLU A 625 -9.74 -18.98 -26.82
CA GLU A 625 -8.77 -20.06 -27.09
C GLU A 625 -8.12 -20.57 -25.81
N ILE A 626 -7.72 -19.66 -24.89
CA ILE A 626 -7.19 -20.06 -23.57
C ILE A 626 -8.26 -20.83 -22.78
N LEU A 627 -9.50 -20.35 -22.78
CA LEU A 627 -10.62 -20.99 -22.11
C LEU A 627 -10.89 -22.40 -22.67
N GLU A 628 -10.90 -22.55 -24.00
CA GLU A 628 -11.06 -23.84 -24.68
C GLU A 628 -9.95 -24.81 -24.27
N LYS A 629 -8.70 -24.36 -24.35
CA LYS A 629 -7.54 -25.19 -23.99
C LYS A 629 -7.54 -25.60 -22.53
N LEU A 630 -7.94 -24.69 -21.61
CA LEU A 630 -8.11 -25.02 -20.20
C LEU A 630 -9.18 -26.05 -19.98
N ALA A 631 -10.34 -25.93 -20.63
CA ALA A 631 -11.40 -26.92 -20.53
C ALA A 631 -10.93 -28.30 -21.04
N MET A 632 -10.21 -28.34 -22.16
CA MET A 632 -9.61 -29.57 -22.69
C MET A 632 -8.59 -30.13 -21.70
N TYR A 633 -7.69 -29.32 -21.18
CA TYR A 633 -6.63 -29.77 -20.27
C TYR A 633 -7.17 -30.36 -18.97
N TYR A 634 -8.26 -29.84 -18.44
CA TYR A 634 -8.94 -30.35 -17.24
C TYR A 634 -10.07 -31.34 -17.53
N GLY A 635 -9.99 -32.05 -18.65
CA GLY A 635 -10.77 -33.28 -18.92
C GLY A 635 -12.02 -33.11 -19.76
N ALA A 636 -12.26 -31.91 -20.31
CA ALA A 636 -13.35 -31.65 -21.27
C ALA A 636 -14.75 -32.13 -20.82
N SER A 637 -15.08 -32.02 -19.54
CA SER A 637 -16.36 -32.44 -19.00
C SER A 637 -17.53 -31.61 -19.61
N PRO A 638 -18.64 -32.25 -20.05
CA PRO A 638 -19.78 -31.50 -20.57
C PRO A 638 -20.32 -30.50 -19.58
N GLY A 639 -20.57 -29.26 -20.07
CA GLY A 639 -21.13 -28.18 -19.25
C GLY A 639 -20.23 -27.74 -18.09
N MET A 640 -18.89 -27.81 -18.26
CA MET A 640 -17.96 -27.39 -17.21
C MET A 640 -17.70 -25.89 -17.20
N ILE A 641 -17.98 -25.16 -18.30
CA ILE A 641 -17.69 -23.73 -18.42
C ILE A 641 -18.93 -22.92 -18.07
N PHE A 642 -18.87 -22.19 -16.97
CA PHE A 642 -19.87 -21.23 -16.52
C PHE A 642 -19.40 -19.82 -16.84
N PHE A 643 -20.12 -19.07 -17.66
CA PHE A 643 -19.65 -17.77 -18.15
C PHE A 643 -20.74 -16.72 -18.18
N GLU A 644 -20.36 -15.44 -18.08
CA GLU A 644 -21.27 -14.32 -18.32
C GLU A 644 -21.62 -14.23 -19.81
N ASN A 645 -22.92 -14.18 -20.11
CA ASN A 645 -23.43 -14.28 -21.48
C ASN A 645 -23.86 -12.95 -22.10
N GLN A 646 -23.74 -11.83 -21.40
CA GLN A 646 -24.17 -10.52 -21.90
C GLN A 646 -23.05 -9.75 -22.62
N VAL A 647 -21.82 -10.13 -22.37
CA VAL A 647 -20.63 -9.54 -22.98
C VAL A 647 -19.76 -10.60 -23.63
N GLY A 648 -18.94 -10.20 -24.58
CA GLY A 648 -18.04 -11.11 -25.27
C GLY A 648 -18.72 -11.88 -26.41
N ASN A 649 -18.01 -12.87 -26.95
CA ASN A 649 -18.45 -13.73 -28.06
C ASN A 649 -18.16 -15.23 -27.74
N THR A 650 -18.19 -15.57 -26.47
CA THR A 650 -17.80 -16.93 -26.01
C THR A 650 -18.70 -18.02 -26.62
N LYS A 651 -20.02 -17.82 -26.60
CA LYS A 651 -20.94 -18.79 -27.17
C LYS A 651 -20.68 -19.02 -28.67
N GLU A 652 -20.58 -17.92 -29.43
CA GLU A 652 -20.34 -17.96 -30.89
C GLU A 652 -19.00 -18.61 -31.24
N TYR A 653 -17.98 -18.41 -30.44
CA TYR A 653 -16.67 -19.07 -30.61
C TYR A 653 -16.77 -20.57 -30.45
N PHE A 654 -17.40 -21.05 -29.35
CA PHE A 654 -17.56 -22.49 -29.09
C PHE A 654 -18.52 -23.15 -30.08
N GLU A 655 -19.51 -22.46 -30.57
CA GLU A 655 -20.41 -22.90 -31.62
C GLU A 655 -19.67 -23.12 -32.96
N LYS A 656 -18.87 -22.13 -33.40
CA LYS A 656 -18.02 -22.25 -34.59
C LYS A 656 -17.00 -23.40 -34.47
N LYS A 657 -16.50 -23.68 -33.28
CA LYS A 657 -15.57 -24.79 -33.01
C LYS A 657 -16.23 -26.16 -32.85
N GLY A 658 -17.58 -26.24 -32.86
CA GLY A 658 -18.33 -27.48 -32.61
C GLY A 658 -18.19 -28.02 -31.19
N LYS A 659 -17.83 -27.13 -30.22
CA LYS A 659 -17.55 -27.48 -28.81
C LYS A 659 -18.60 -26.89 -27.84
N LEU A 660 -19.78 -26.57 -28.31
CA LEU A 660 -20.87 -26.00 -27.51
C LEU A 660 -21.20 -26.85 -26.27
N GLY A 661 -20.97 -28.17 -26.32
CA GLY A 661 -21.19 -29.08 -25.20
C GLY A 661 -20.30 -28.82 -23.97
N LEU A 662 -19.20 -28.06 -24.08
CA LEU A 662 -18.38 -27.65 -22.95
C LEU A 662 -19.00 -26.53 -22.13
N LEU A 663 -19.87 -25.71 -22.75
CA LEU A 663 -20.55 -24.60 -22.11
C LEU A 663 -21.71 -25.10 -21.25
N ALA A 664 -21.81 -24.56 -20.04
CA ALA A 664 -22.95 -24.81 -19.16
C ALA A 664 -24.21 -24.12 -19.68
N THR A 665 -25.34 -24.83 -19.60
CA THR A 665 -26.66 -24.21 -19.76
C THR A 665 -26.94 -23.32 -18.56
N GLN A 666 -27.85 -22.36 -18.75
CA GLN A 666 -28.21 -21.41 -17.70
C GLN A 666 -28.60 -22.14 -16.40
N PRO A 667 -27.94 -21.82 -15.27
CA PRO A 667 -28.20 -22.45 -13.98
C PRO A 667 -29.63 -22.22 -13.51
N GLN A 668 -30.41 -23.28 -13.37
CA GLN A 668 -31.85 -23.15 -13.07
C GLN A 668 -32.12 -22.84 -11.60
N ARG A 669 -31.33 -23.38 -10.68
CA ARG A 669 -31.54 -23.21 -9.24
C ARG A 669 -31.17 -21.81 -8.75
N VAL A 670 -30.17 -21.23 -9.33
CA VAL A 670 -29.71 -19.86 -9.00
C VAL A 670 -30.72 -18.83 -9.55
N PHE A 671 -31.31 -19.09 -10.72
CA PHE A 671 -32.20 -18.15 -11.41
C PHE A 671 -33.69 -18.37 -11.14
N ASN A 672 -34.08 -19.58 -10.79
CA ASN A 672 -35.47 -19.91 -10.55
C ASN A 672 -35.64 -20.85 -9.34
N PRO A 673 -35.35 -20.36 -8.11
CA PRO A 673 -35.46 -21.16 -6.90
C PRO A 673 -36.87 -21.71 -6.61
N ARG A 674 -37.91 -21.17 -7.26
CA ARG A 674 -39.32 -21.60 -7.12
C ARG A 674 -39.76 -22.68 -8.12
N GLY A 675 -38.88 -23.09 -9.04
CA GLY A 675 -39.14 -24.18 -9.98
C GLY A 675 -40.15 -23.84 -11.06
N GLY A 676 -39.67 -23.43 -12.23
CA GLY A 676 -40.47 -23.33 -13.48
C GLY A 676 -39.59 -23.74 -14.65
N TRP A 677 -40.14 -24.41 -15.66
CA TRP A 677 -39.39 -24.83 -16.83
C TRP A 677 -39.09 -23.61 -17.72
N MET A 678 -37.81 -23.39 -18.07
CA MET A 678 -37.46 -22.42 -19.11
C MET A 678 -37.90 -22.93 -20.48
N LYS A 679 -38.54 -22.08 -21.24
CA LYS A 679 -39.04 -22.41 -22.58
C LYS A 679 -37.96 -22.55 -23.65
N GLN A 680 -36.75 -22.08 -23.39
CA GLN A 680 -35.62 -22.07 -24.33
C GLN A 680 -34.28 -22.36 -23.61
N ILE A 681 -33.46 -23.20 -24.20
CA ILE A 681 -32.10 -23.50 -23.71
C ILE A 681 -31.25 -22.28 -23.98
N THR A 682 -30.78 -21.64 -22.91
CA THR A 682 -29.81 -20.55 -22.93
C THR A 682 -28.48 -21.04 -22.32
N TYR A 683 -27.36 -20.54 -22.79
CA TYR A 683 -26.02 -20.82 -22.24
C TYR A 683 -25.52 -19.65 -21.42
N GLY A 684 -24.76 -19.92 -20.34
CA GLY A 684 -24.22 -18.90 -19.46
C GLY A 684 -25.26 -18.21 -18.58
N TYR A 685 -24.89 -17.10 -17.96
CA TYR A 685 -25.74 -16.34 -17.02
C TYR A 685 -25.56 -14.84 -17.18
N PRO A 686 -26.61 -14.02 -16.93
CA PRO A 686 -26.54 -12.56 -17.01
C PRO A 686 -26.14 -11.95 -15.64
N MET A 687 -24.89 -11.52 -15.47
CA MET A 687 -24.40 -10.89 -14.22
C MET A 687 -24.83 -9.42 -14.06
N SER A 688 -25.29 -8.75 -15.11
CA SER A 688 -25.85 -7.41 -15.01
C SER A 688 -27.15 -7.36 -14.19
N ASN A 689 -27.81 -8.50 -13.99
CA ASN A 689 -28.96 -8.59 -13.10
C ASN A 689 -28.50 -8.54 -11.63
N LYS A 690 -28.82 -7.41 -10.95
CA LYS A 690 -28.41 -7.15 -9.57
C LYS A 690 -28.80 -8.29 -8.61
N ILE A 691 -30.00 -8.85 -8.74
CA ILE A 691 -30.46 -9.93 -7.86
C ILE A 691 -29.60 -11.18 -8.02
N ILE A 692 -29.19 -11.49 -9.25
CA ILE A 692 -28.34 -12.65 -9.56
C ILE A 692 -26.94 -12.43 -8.99
N LYS A 693 -26.37 -11.24 -9.22
CA LYS A 693 -25.07 -10.85 -8.72
C LYS A 693 -25.04 -10.90 -7.19
N ASP A 694 -26.03 -10.31 -6.52
CA ASP A 694 -26.15 -10.28 -5.07
C ASP A 694 -26.25 -11.71 -4.49
N ASN A 695 -27.09 -12.56 -5.07
CA ASN A 695 -27.18 -13.97 -4.64
C ASN A 695 -25.90 -14.75 -4.87
N ALA A 696 -25.19 -14.51 -5.97
CA ALA A 696 -23.91 -15.18 -6.24
C ALA A 696 -22.83 -14.74 -5.23
N ILE A 697 -22.82 -13.46 -4.84
CA ILE A 697 -21.92 -12.93 -3.80
C ILE A 697 -22.25 -13.55 -2.43
N ASP A 698 -23.52 -13.70 -2.09
CA ASP A 698 -23.93 -14.37 -0.84
C ASP A 698 -23.51 -15.85 -0.83
N TYR A 699 -23.64 -16.56 -1.96
CA TYR A 699 -23.12 -17.94 -2.09
C TYR A 699 -21.60 -18.01 -1.97
N LEU A 700 -20.89 -17.02 -2.50
CA LEU A 700 -19.44 -16.91 -2.33
C LEU A 700 -19.07 -16.71 -0.85
N ALA A 701 -19.76 -15.81 -0.15
CA ALA A 701 -19.55 -15.55 1.28
C ALA A 701 -19.76 -16.81 2.14
N ASP A 702 -20.81 -17.57 1.86
CA ASP A 702 -21.11 -18.84 2.53
C ASP A 702 -20.02 -19.88 2.23
N TRP A 703 -19.65 -20.04 0.95
CA TRP A 703 -18.65 -21.02 0.50
C TRP A 703 -17.27 -20.73 1.11
N LEU A 704 -16.86 -19.46 1.18
CA LEU A 704 -15.58 -19.06 1.79
C LEU A 704 -15.48 -19.47 3.26
N LYS A 705 -16.59 -19.38 4.01
CA LYS A 705 -16.66 -19.70 5.46
C LYS A 705 -16.91 -21.18 5.75
N GLU A 706 -17.27 -21.97 4.75
CA GLU A 706 -17.54 -23.39 4.92
C GLU A 706 -16.30 -24.10 5.48
N SER A 707 -16.44 -24.68 6.69
CA SER A 707 -15.33 -25.33 7.37
C SER A 707 -15.15 -26.77 6.86
N ARG A 708 -13.89 -27.19 6.81
CA ARG A 708 -13.48 -28.54 6.47
C ARG A 708 -13.21 -29.32 7.73
N ASP A 709 -13.75 -30.52 7.81
CA ASP A 709 -13.48 -31.43 8.93
C ASP A 709 -12.20 -32.21 8.61
N LEU A 710 -11.11 -31.86 9.29
CA LEU A 710 -9.83 -32.57 9.24
C LEU A 710 -9.68 -33.37 10.54
N SER A 711 -10.54 -34.36 10.75
CA SER A 711 -10.59 -35.14 11.98
C SER A 711 -9.37 -36.02 12.26
N ASN A 712 -8.28 -35.93 11.49
CA ASN A 712 -7.11 -36.81 11.60
C ASN A 712 -5.75 -36.09 11.73
N GLU A 713 -5.68 -34.77 11.88
CA GLU A 713 -4.42 -34.10 12.09
C GLU A 713 -4.33 -33.41 13.46
N SER A 714 -3.20 -33.64 14.13
CA SER A 714 -2.91 -33.28 15.52
C SER A 714 -2.69 -31.78 15.80
N ASP A 715 -3.01 -30.87 14.86
CA ASP A 715 -2.98 -29.42 15.04
C ASP A 715 -4.40 -28.90 15.32
N ASN A 716 -4.75 -28.89 16.56
CA ASN A 716 -6.12 -28.82 17.10
C ASN A 716 -6.82 -27.47 17.08
N GLU A 717 -6.35 -26.40 16.40
CA GLU A 717 -6.99 -25.08 16.56
C GLU A 717 -7.24 -24.28 15.28
N LYS A 718 -6.78 -24.67 14.11
CA LYS A 718 -7.11 -23.95 12.87
C LYS A 718 -8.26 -24.63 12.15
N LYS A 719 -9.46 -24.05 12.22
CA LYS A 719 -10.57 -24.41 11.32
C LYS A 719 -10.17 -24.02 9.90
N TYR A 720 -9.81 -24.99 9.09
CA TYR A 720 -9.56 -24.78 7.68
C TYR A 720 -10.87 -24.50 6.94
N MET A 721 -11.01 -23.32 6.37
CA MET A 721 -12.13 -22.92 5.53
C MET A 721 -11.75 -23.05 4.05
N ASN A 722 -12.76 -23.03 3.15
CA ASN A 722 -12.50 -23.05 1.71
C ASN A 722 -11.64 -21.86 1.24
N LEU A 723 -11.74 -20.70 1.90
CA LEU A 723 -10.91 -19.53 1.58
C LEU A 723 -9.39 -19.81 1.62
N HIS A 724 -8.94 -20.76 2.50
CA HIS A 724 -7.51 -21.08 2.63
C HIS A 724 -6.96 -21.88 1.42
N LYS A 725 -7.80 -22.26 0.46
CA LYS A 725 -7.41 -22.92 -0.78
C LYS A 725 -7.43 -22.01 -2.01
N LEU A 726 -7.68 -20.72 -1.78
CA LEU A 726 -7.45 -19.70 -2.79
C LEU A 726 -5.94 -19.41 -2.87
N LYS A 727 -5.38 -19.54 -4.07
CA LYS A 727 -3.94 -19.36 -4.33
C LYS A 727 -3.62 -18.08 -5.12
N SER A 728 -4.66 -17.37 -5.59
CA SER A 728 -4.52 -16.15 -6.38
C SER A 728 -4.40 -14.90 -5.50
N PRO A 729 -3.23 -14.22 -5.45
CA PRO A 729 -3.08 -12.99 -4.68
C PRO A 729 -4.03 -11.88 -5.15
N ARG A 730 -4.21 -11.77 -6.49
CA ARG A 730 -5.12 -10.78 -7.06
C ARG A 730 -6.57 -11.05 -6.70
N LEU A 731 -7.05 -12.28 -6.86
CA LEU A 731 -8.44 -12.64 -6.53
C LEU A 731 -8.75 -12.36 -5.06
N ILE A 732 -7.86 -12.72 -4.15
CA ILE A 732 -8.01 -12.45 -2.72
C ILE A 732 -8.07 -10.94 -2.49
N GLN A 733 -7.22 -10.16 -3.15
CA GLN A 733 -7.21 -8.71 -3.01
C GLN A 733 -8.48 -8.07 -3.56
N GLU A 734 -9.02 -8.55 -4.68
CA GLU A 734 -10.31 -8.12 -5.20
C GLU A 734 -11.47 -8.48 -4.24
N MET A 735 -11.45 -9.67 -3.64
CA MET A 735 -12.44 -10.07 -2.63
C MET A 735 -12.41 -9.16 -1.40
N ILE A 736 -11.22 -8.80 -0.91
CA ILE A 736 -11.04 -7.88 0.22
C ILE A 736 -11.62 -6.49 -0.10
N GLN A 737 -11.48 -6.03 -1.35
CA GLN A 737 -11.88 -4.70 -1.78
C GLN A 737 -13.26 -4.64 -2.45
N LEU A 738 -14.00 -5.76 -2.50
CA LEU A 738 -15.28 -5.86 -3.22
C LEU A 738 -16.30 -4.82 -2.76
N ASN A 739 -16.83 -4.06 -3.72
CA ASN A 739 -17.89 -3.06 -3.52
C ASN A 739 -18.77 -2.93 -4.78
N ASP A 740 -19.81 -2.11 -4.70
CA ASP A 740 -20.80 -1.96 -5.79
C ASP A 740 -20.38 -0.94 -6.88
N LYS A 741 -19.28 -0.22 -6.71
CA LYS A 741 -18.89 0.90 -7.58
C LYS A 741 -17.78 0.56 -8.54
N ASP A 742 -16.85 -0.28 -8.13
CA ASP A 742 -15.64 -0.61 -8.88
C ASP A 742 -15.79 -1.91 -9.66
N ASN A 743 -14.85 -2.13 -10.57
CA ASN A 743 -14.83 -3.32 -11.43
C ASN A 743 -13.91 -4.39 -10.84
N PHE A 744 -14.46 -5.57 -10.53
CA PHE A 744 -13.77 -6.70 -9.92
C PHE A 744 -13.84 -7.92 -10.85
N ASP A 745 -13.16 -7.86 -11.98
CA ASP A 745 -13.18 -8.89 -13.04
C ASP A 745 -12.82 -10.28 -12.52
N GLY A 746 -11.84 -10.38 -11.60
CA GLY A 746 -11.46 -11.65 -10.99
C GLY A 746 -12.58 -12.24 -10.14
N VAL A 747 -13.21 -11.43 -9.29
CA VAL A 747 -14.36 -11.91 -8.49
C VAL A 747 -15.51 -12.32 -9.40
N MET A 748 -15.83 -11.54 -10.45
CA MET A 748 -16.92 -11.87 -11.38
C MET A 748 -16.70 -13.23 -12.07
N GLY A 749 -15.48 -13.50 -12.55
CA GLY A 749 -15.14 -14.80 -13.14
C GLY A 749 -15.20 -15.94 -12.13
N PHE A 750 -14.71 -15.72 -10.91
CA PHE A 750 -14.73 -16.75 -9.87
C PHE A 750 -16.15 -17.07 -9.38
N LEU A 751 -17.09 -16.10 -9.41
CA LEU A 751 -18.51 -16.36 -9.14
C LEU A 751 -19.10 -17.43 -10.08
N GLY A 752 -18.59 -17.56 -11.31
CA GLY A 752 -18.94 -18.66 -12.21
C GLY A 752 -18.63 -20.04 -11.63
N CYS A 753 -17.47 -20.19 -10.98
CA CYS A 753 -17.12 -21.43 -10.27
C CYS A 753 -18.07 -21.70 -9.10
N ILE A 754 -18.43 -20.67 -8.32
CA ILE A 754 -19.34 -20.80 -7.17
C ILE A 754 -20.75 -21.17 -7.60
N ILE A 755 -21.25 -20.55 -8.68
CA ILE A 755 -22.54 -20.90 -9.30
C ILE A 755 -22.51 -22.38 -9.77
N ALA A 756 -21.42 -22.82 -10.41
CA ALA A 756 -21.24 -24.19 -10.84
C ALA A 756 -21.28 -25.20 -9.67
N VAL A 757 -20.57 -24.88 -8.59
CA VAL A 757 -20.60 -25.70 -7.37
C VAL A 757 -22.01 -25.81 -6.82
N ARG A 758 -22.73 -24.70 -6.71
CA ARG A 758 -24.11 -24.66 -6.18
C ARG A 758 -25.08 -25.43 -7.05
N GLU A 759 -24.95 -25.34 -8.38
CA GLU A 759 -25.84 -26.02 -9.33
C GLU A 759 -25.56 -27.53 -9.38
N LYS A 760 -24.30 -27.95 -9.48
CA LYS A 760 -23.92 -29.35 -9.65
C LYS A 760 -23.92 -30.13 -8.32
N PHE A 761 -23.34 -29.56 -7.25
CA PHE A 761 -23.09 -30.28 -5.99
C PHE A 761 -24.35 -30.53 -5.16
N ASN A 762 -25.29 -29.58 -5.13
CA ASN A 762 -26.57 -29.80 -4.47
C ASN A 762 -27.40 -30.91 -5.14
N LYS A 763 -27.08 -31.24 -6.38
CA LYS A 763 -27.70 -32.37 -7.11
C LYS A 763 -27.16 -33.70 -6.62
N PHE A 764 -25.86 -33.82 -6.44
CA PHE A 764 -25.18 -35.02 -5.93
C PHE A 764 -25.53 -35.34 -4.48
N GLN A 765 -25.55 -34.35 -3.58
CA GLN A 765 -25.97 -34.56 -2.19
C GLN A 765 -27.42 -35.05 -2.05
N LYS A 766 -28.31 -34.62 -2.98
CA LYS A 766 -29.69 -35.10 -2.98
C LYS A 766 -29.80 -36.52 -3.50
N GLU A 767 -28.98 -36.90 -4.49
CA GLU A 767 -28.92 -38.24 -5.02
C GLU A 767 -28.31 -39.23 -4.02
N GLU A 768 -27.24 -38.86 -3.31
CA GLU A 768 -26.67 -39.68 -2.22
C GLU A 768 -27.64 -39.90 -1.06
N LYS A 769 -28.36 -38.88 -0.61
CA LYS A 769 -29.36 -39.03 0.45
C LYS A 769 -30.54 -39.89 0.00
N VAL A 770 -30.95 -39.82 -1.26
CA VAL A 770 -32.00 -40.65 -1.81
C VAL A 770 -31.51 -42.11 -1.93
N THR A 771 -30.25 -42.30 -2.35
CA THR A 771 -29.67 -43.66 -2.47
C THR A 771 -29.45 -44.27 -1.09
N GLU A 772 -29.00 -43.52 -0.12
CA GLU A 772 -28.83 -43.97 1.27
C GLU A 772 -30.18 -44.30 1.93
N HIS A 773 -31.22 -43.50 1.64
CA HIS A 773 -32.57 -43.79 2.14
C HIS A 773 -33.17 -45.04 1.49
N LEU A 774 -32.96 -45.24 0.17
CA LEU A 774 -33.36 -46.47 -0.55
C LEU A 774 -32.58 -47.70 -0.05
N ASN A 775 -31.27 -47.59 0.20
CA ASN A 775 -30.46 -48.67 0.75
C ASN A 775 -30.87 -49.00 2.19
N ASN A 776 -31.20 -48.03 3.02
CA ASN A 776 -31.71 -48.29 4.37
C ASN A 776 -33.11 -48.90 4.36
N THR A 777 -33.97 -48.49 3.40
CA THR A 777 -35.29 -49.09 3.22
C THR A 777 -35.15 -50.52 2.75
N ASN A 778 -34.24 -50.82 1.80
CA ASN A 778 -33.97 -52.18 1.34
C ASN A 778 -33.43 -53.09 2.45
N LYS A 779 -32.47 -52.56 3.28
CA LYS A 779 -31.97 -53.28 4.45
C LYS A 779 -33.08 -53.58 5.48
N LEU A 780 -34.03 -52.65 5.66
CA LEU A 780 -35.18 -52.87 6.52
C LEU A 780 -36.12 -53.95 5.92
N PHE A 781 -36.35 -53.96 4.62
CA PHE A 781 -37.13 -55.00 3.94
C PHE A 781 -36.46 -56.37 4.01
N ASP A 782 -35.13 -56.41 3.86
CA ASP A 782 -34.36 -57.66 3.97
C ASP A 782 -34.37 -58.18 5.41
N TYR A 783 -34.28 -57.34 6.42
CA TYR A 783 -34.43 -57.70 7.83
C TYR A 783 -35.84 -58.20 8.11
N LEU A 784 -36.88 -57.55 7.63
CA LEU A 784 -38.29 -58.02 7.79
C LEU A 784 -38.58 -59.33 7.11
N LYS A 785 -37.78 -59.72 6.08
CA LYS A 785 -37.84 -61.02 5.37
C LYS A 785 -36.91 -62.06 6.00
N SER A 786 -36.06 -61.66 6.92
CA SER A 786 -35.08 -62.55 7.53
C SER A 786 -35.77 -63.57 8.48
N SER A 787 -35.17 -64.77 8.56
CA SER A 787 -35.60 -65.79 9.52
C SER A 787 -35.62 -65.30 10.97
N ASP A 788 -34.75 -64.38 11.33
CA ASP A 788 -34.66 -63.77 12.66
C ASP A 788 -35.88 -62.89 13.02
N TYR A 789 -36.44 -62.17 12.07
CA TYR A 789 -37.66 -61.41 12.30
C TYR A 789 -38.88 -62.31 12.50
N ILE A 790 -38.96 -63.40 11.73
CA ILE A 790 -40.00 -64.37 11.84
C ILE A 790 -39.91 -65.13 13.16
N LEU A 791 -38.72 -65.53 13.60
CA LEU A 791 -38.47 -66.19 14.87
C LEU A 791 -38.80 -65.28 16.07
N ASN A 792 -38.36 -63.99 16.06
CA ASN A 792 -38.69 -63.08 17.12
C ASN A 792 -40.19 -62.80 17.26
N LYS A 793 -40.91 -62.76 16.14
CA LYS A 793 -42.35 -62.59 16.17
C LYS A 793 -43.10 -63.83 16.66
N GLN A 794 -42.58 -65.02 16.41
CA GLN A 794 -43.12 -66.30 16.96
C GLN A 794 -42.87 -66.45 18.44
N GLN A 795 -41.74 -65.94 18.96
CA GLN A 795 -41.44 -65.91 20.41
C GLN A 795 -42.26 -64.83 21.18
N GLN A 796 -42.76 -63.81 20.53
CA GLN A 796 -43.64 -62.79 21.14
C GLN A 796 -45.11 -63.20 21.16
N LEU A 797 -45.48 -64.21 20.42
CA LEU A 797 -46.83 -64.79 20.36
C LEU A 797 -47.04 -66.08 21.16
N GLN A 798 -46.02 -66.61 21.80
CA GLN A 798 -46.00 -67.58 22.85
C GLN A 798 -45.88 -66.92 24.22
#